data_511abfe167cda233b646ee1deacdb642
#
_entry.id   511abfe167cda233b646ee1deacdb642
#
_cell.length_a   1.000
_cell.length_b   1.000
_cell.length_c   1.000
_cell.angle_alpha   90.00
_cell.angle_beta   90.00
_cell.angle_gamma   90.00
#
_symmetry.space_group_name_H-M   'P 1'
#
loop_
_entity.id
_entity.type
_entity.pdbx_description
1 polymer ?
#
loop_
_entity_poly.entity_id
_entity_poly.type
_entity_poly.pdbx_seq_one_letter_code
_entity_poly.pdbx_strand_id
1 'polypeptide(L)'
;MHIESDADKPSRSEQEVFADLEILCRAPGYAHVIAYFYFRDNLIKVGEKLDPQDLACLHSFDRLCRNEISVLLGLMVKGTSYLDTVDPKTLSEIIERSEKLLLELHHAMNEAFRPAFMEALKAGPSVNPFKSGIAQREPIFYSGESAFDFQFIEFALEKYRHDTDWFIANKGYSVQEAVQILQAVATFQNRHVMEALSELRSRPMHEWTLLPGFMFNIDNIHHESGLAKETISSFLRSFCCPEGVNNDAFNSIDDFNYLNAYPLIAVGQDHYLCFQSYGLAQAFYETPFFWMNNDKAYMDKASEHRGQFTEAFSKSRLESVFGSGRVYENVTIREKHKKDVAGEIDVLVLFGDRAIVLQAKSKKLTLEARKGIELALTRDFQLSVQDSYDQGLDCARFLLAGSYEFFDTIGKTLSISGNIKEIYIACIVSDHYPGLNFQARSFLKYEGTEQIAPPLVTDVFFLDVLCEFLHSPLLLISYLNRRLRYMEQVISSNEFAVLGYHLRRNLWVEDSQTVYLHDDIATDIDIAMLSRRAGLPGATIPPGLLTKVATPDLPIGKILREIEHQALPSIIDFGLLIFTFSEETIKQLNNGIKRICTLTARDGRQHDFTIAIAGTGVTIHSNDAPLEIATKRLRGHCEIRKYACKANKWFGLLLSGGPDFSLRNGLRLEFAYEPSEIMDRRLAAMPHAPTLMDGKIHDFSGRAKKKVGRNDPCPCGSGKKFKRCCLI
;
A
#
# COMPACT_ATOMS: atom_id res chain seq x y z
N MET A 1 -16.08 22.62 15.06
CA MET A 1 -17.49 22.38 14.83
C MET A 1 -18.10 21.91 16.14
N HIS A 2 -19.03 22.69 16.74
CA HIS A 2 -19.72 22.29 17.96
C HIS A 2 -20.70 21.18 17.61
N ILE A 3 -20.40 19.97 18.07
CA ILE A 3 -21.37 18.86 18.07
C ILE A 3 -22.31 19.19 19.24
N GLU A 4 -23.46 19.75 18.94
CA GLU A 4 -24.57 19.79 19.91
C GLU A 4 -24.98 18.33 20.15
N SER A 5 -24.96 17.96 21.42
CA SER A 5 -25.28 16.62 21.90
C SER A 5 -26.78 16.34 21.72
N ASP A 6 -27.14 15.67 20.64
CA ASP A 6 -28.40 14.94 20.48
C ASP A 6 -28.36 13.62 21.30
N ALA A 7 -27.91 13.69 22.54
CA ALA A 7 -27.58 12.54 23.38
C ALA A 7 -28.80 11.76 23.92
N ASP A 8 -30.02 12.13 23.56
CA ASP A 8 -31.26 11.59 24.17
C ASP A 8 -32.24 10.91 23.17
N LYS A 9 -31.92 10.80 21.90
CA LYS A 9 -32.74 9.94 21.01
C LYS A 9 -32.16 8.53 20.99
N PRO A 10 -33.00 7.48 21.16
CA PRO A 10 -32.53 6.11 20.96
C PRO A 10 -31.97 6.01 19.54
N SER A 11 -30.69 5.57 19.41
CA SER A 11 -30.08 5.36 18.10
C SER A 11 -30.88 4.30 17.36
N ARG A 12 -31.27 4.60 16.13
CA ARG A 12 -31.96 3.64 15.26
C ARG A 12 -31.01 2.47 14.96
N SER A 13 -31.58 1.28 14.85
CA SER A 13 -30.81 0.11 14.46
C SER A 13 -30.33 0.21 13.01
N GLU A 14 -29.20 -0.42 12.69
CA GLU A 14 -28.68 -0.54 11.33
C GLU A 14 -29.75 -1.02 10.35
N GLN A 15 -30.53 -2.04 10.75
CA GLN A 15 -31.58 -2.61 9.91
C GLN A 15 -32.71 -1.63 9.60
N GLU A 16 -33.12 -0.82 10.58
CA GLU A 16 -34.15 0.22 10.36
C GLU A 16 -33.66 1.32 9.42
N VAL A 17 -32.40 1.75 9.59
CA VAL A 17 -31.81 2.78 8.70
C VAL A 17 -31.63 2.22 7.27
N PHE A 18 -31.17 0.98 7.14
CA PHE A 18 -31.00 0.32 5.85
C PHE A 18 -32.34 0.12 5.12
N ALA A 19 -33.41 -0.22 5.84
CA ALA A 19 -34.75 -0.34 5.27
C ALA A 19 -35.30 1.02 4.74
N ASP A 20 -35.08 2.10 5.49
CA ASP A 20 -35.44 3.46 5.04
C ASP A 20 -34.64 3.88 3.81
N LEU A 21 -33.36 3.51 3.78
CA LEU A 21 -32.48 3.76 2.64
C LEU A 21 -32.96 2.99 1.40
N GLU A 22 -33.39 1.72 1.56
CA GLU A 22 -34.00 0.94 0.49
C GLU A 22 -35.25 1.61 -0.07
N ILE A 23 -36.16 2.06 0.79
CA ILE A 23 -37.39 2.74 0.37
C ILE A 23 -37.04 4.00 -0.44
N LEU A 24 -36.06 4.77 -0.01
CA LEU A 24 -35.62 5.99 -0.68
C LEU A 24 -34.97 5.69 -2.04
N CYS A 25 -34.06 4.70 -2.09
CA CYS A 25 -33.36 4.31 -3.32
C CYS A 25 -34.30 3.76 -4.41
N ARG A 26 -35.44 3.19 -4.02
CA ARG A 26 -36.47 2.69 -4.96
C ARG A 26 -37.40 3.79 -5.49
N ALA A 27 -37.24 5.04 -5.04
CA ALA A 27 -38.03 6.16 -5.52
C ALA A 27 -37.81 6.39 -7.02
N PRO A 28 -38.85 6.91 -7.75
CA PRO A 28 -38.69 7.30 -9.15
C PRO A 28 -37.52 8.27 -9.34
N GLY A 29 -36.72 8.06 -10.38
CA GLY A 29 -35.63 8.94 -10.75
C GLY A 29 -34.36 8.81 -9.91
N TYR A 30 -34.20 7.80 -9.06
CA TYR A 30 -33.01 7.67 -8.20
C TYR A 30 -31.70 7.51 -8.99
N ALA A 31 -31.74 7.06 -10.25
CA ALA A 31 -30.57 7.00 -11.11
C ALA A 31 -29.91 8.39 -11.32
N HIS A 32 -30.68 9.46 -11.28
CA HIS A 32 -30.18 10.84 -11.36
C HIS A 32 -29.40 11.23 -10.09
N VAL A 33 -29.80 10.70 -8.93
CA VAL A 33 -29.10 10.86 -7.65
C VAL A 33 -27.76 10.15 -7.68
N ILE A 34 -27.71 8.90 -8.16
CA ILE A 34 -26.47 8.14 -8.32
C ILE A 34 -25.51 8.85 -9.28
N ALA A 35 -26.03 9.36 -10.43
CA ALA A 35 -25.24 10.13 -11.38
C ALA A 35 -24.60 11.38 -10.73
N TYR A 36 -25.38 12.08 -9.89
CA TYR A 36 -24.92 13.24 -9.15
C TYR A 36 -23.81 12.86 -8.15
N PHE A 37 -24.02 11.84 -7.29
CA PHE A 37 -23.03 11.42 -6.31
C PHE A 37 -21.74 10.97 -6.98
N TYR A 38 -21.84 10.13 -8.02
CA TYR A 38 -20.65 9.68 -8.71
C TYR A 38 -19.86 10.84 -9.32
N PHE A 39 -20.56 11.79 -9.97
CA PHE A 39 -19.92 12.98 -10.54
C PHE A 39 -19.26 13.87 -9.48
N ARG A 40 -19.96 14.14 -8.37
CA ARG A 40 -19.47 15.02 -7.30
C ARG A 40 -18.32 14.41 -6.52
N ASP A 41 -18.40 13.10 -6.20
CA ASP A 41 -17.58 12.48 -5.17
C ASP A 41 -16.45 11.62 -5.75
N ASN A 42 -16.61 11.05 -6.94
CA ASN A 42 -15.66 10.07 -7.48
C ASN A 42 -14.97 10.54 -8.78
N LEU A 43 -15.39 11.61 -9.42
CA LEU A 43 -14.68 12.15 -10.57
C LEU A 43 -13.57 13.11 -10.12
N ILE A 44 -12.37 12.89 -10.66
CA ILE A 44 -11.21 13.73 -10.41
C ILE A 44 -11.18 14.81 -11.49
N LYS A 45 -11.07 16.08 -11.06
CA LYS A 45 -10.83 17.17 -11.98
C LYS A 45 -9.37 17.16 -12.43
N VAL A 46 -9.14 16.99 -13.72
CA VAL A 46 -7.81 17.07 -14.32
C VAL A 46 -7.65 18.45 -14.97
N GLY A 47 -6.80 19.29 -14.35
CA GLY A 47 -6.39 20.58 -14.90
C GLY A 47 -5.06 20.48 -15.67
N GLU A 48 -4.24 21.55 -15.66
CA GLU A 48 -2.86 21.48 -16.17
C GLU A 48 -1.99 20.51 -15.37
N LYS A 49 -2.33 20.32 -14.09
CA LYS A 49 -1.74 19.32 -13.19
C LYS A 49 -2.81 18.81 -12.25
N LEU A 50 -2.64 17.57 -11.77
CA LEU A 50 -3.42 17.04 -10.65
C LEU A 50 -3.14 17.88 -9.41
N ASP A 51 -4.20 18.38 -8.77
CA ASP A 51 -4.08 19.16 -7.54
C ASP A 51 -4.15 18.21 -6.32
N PRO A 52 -3.15 18.23 -5.43
CA PRO A 52 -3.18 17.44 -4.21
C PRO A 52 -4.41 17.71 -3.33
N GLN A 53 -4.96 18.93 -3.36
CA GLN A 53 -6.16 19.27 -2.59
C GLN A 53 -7.42 18.62 -3.18
N ASP A 54 -7.55 18.60 -4.51
CA ASP A 54 -8.68 17.95 -5.18
C ASP A 54 -8.68 16.43 -4.93
N LEU A 55 -7.49 15.79 -4.95
CA LEU A 55 -7.38 14.37 -4.61
C LEU A 55 -7.60 14.09 -3.12
N ALA A 56 -7.08 14.93 -2.23
CA ALA A 56 -7.31 14.78 -0.79
C ALA A 56 -8.81 14.89 -0.43
N CYS A 57 -9.59 15.62 -1.23
CA CYS A 57 -11.04 15.68 -1.06
C CYS A 57 -11.75 14.34 -1.31
N LEU A 58 -11.16 13.41 -2.09
CA LEU A 58 -11.72 12.05 -2.26
C LEU A 58 -11.72 11.25 -0.96
N HIS A 59 -10.83 11.60 -0.03
CA HIS A 59 -10.73 11.01 1.29
C HIS A 59 -11.48 11.81 2.37
N SER A 60 -12.31 12.79 1.98
CA SER A 60 -13.09 13.62 2.90
C SER A 60 -14.36 12.88 3.34
N PHE A 61 -14.69 12.97 4.63
CA PHE A 61 -15.96 12.48 5.16
C PHE A 61 -17.21 13.22 4.63
N ASP A 62 -17.03 14.31 3.90
CA ASP A 62 -18.12 15.05 3.25
C ASP A 62 -18.46 14.48 1.85
N ARG A 63 -17.75 13.43 1.41
CA ARG A 63 -17.96 12.76 0.13
C ARG A 63 -18.25 11.28 0.31
N LEU A 64 -19.10 10.74 -0.55
CA LEU A 64 -19.39 9.32 -0.56
C LEU A 64 -18.25 8.54 -1.23
N CYS A 65 -17.81 7.48 -0.56
CA CYS A 65 -16.89 6.54 -1.18
C CYS A 65 -17.64 5.64 -2.20
N ARG A 66 -16.88 4.94 -3.05
CA ARG A 66 -17.46 4.06 -4.08
C ARG A 66 -18.30 2.93 -3.48
N ASN A 67 -17.93 2.42 -2.32
CA ASN A 67 -18.69 1.36 -1.66
C ASN A 67 -20.06 1.86 -1.22
N GLU A 68 -20.17 3.08 -0.70
CA GLU A 68 -21.45 3.68 -0.35
C GLU A 68 -22.33 3.87 -1.58
N ILE A 69 -21.76 4.40 -2.67
CA ILE A 69 -22.50 4.54 -3.95
C ILE A 69 -22.91 3.16 -4.48
N SER A 70 -22.08 2.12 -4.34
CA SER A 70 -22.42 0.75 -4.70
C SER A 70 -23.60 0.20 -3.88
N VAL A 71 -23.69 0.52 -2.59
CA VAL A 71 -24.83 0.18 -1.74
C VAL A 71 -26.09 0.85 -2.26
N LEU A 72 -26.07 2.17 -2.50
CA LEU A 72 -27.21 2.91 -3.06
C LEU A 72 -27.65 2.36 -4.42
N LEU A 73 -26.69 2.04 -5.28
CA LEU A 73 -26.92 1.44 -6.59
C LEU A 73 -27.59 0.06 -6.47
N GLY A 74 -27.09 -0.78 -5.54
CA GLY A 74 -27.66 -2.10 -5.27
C GLY A 74 -29.11 -2.05 -4.76
N LEU A 75 -29.46 -1.02 -3.98
CA LEU A 75 -30.82 -0.78 -3.50
C LEU A 75 -31.72 -0.19 -4.59
N MET A 76 -31.18 0.70 -5.43
CA MET A 76 -31.90 1.33 -6.54
C MET A 76 -32.46 0.32 -7.53
N VAL A 77 -31.69 -0.68 -7.93
CA VAL A 77 -32.12 -1.68 -8.93
C VAL A 77 -33.21 -2.61 -8.45
N LYS A 78 -33.55 -2.60 -7.16
CA LYS A 78 -34.73 -3.28 -6.62
C LYS A 78 -36.04 -2.55 -7.00
N GLY A 79 -35.97 -1.29 -7.43
CA GLY A 79 -37.09 -0.50 -7.98
C GLY A 79 -37.22 -0.67 -9.49
N THR A 80 -38.32 -0.17 -10.05
CA THR A 80 -38.58 -0.23 -11.49
C THR A 80 -38.61 1.13 -12.20
N SER A 81 -38.78 2.22 -11.45
CA SER A 81 -38.96 3.59 -11.95
C SER A 81 -37.74 4.49 -11.77
N TYR A 82 -36.56 3.91 -11.53
CA TYR A 82 -35.33 4.66 -11.19
C TYR A 82 -34.82 5.55 -12.33
N LEU A 83 -35.25 5.33 -13.59
CA LEU A 83 -34.90 6.17 -14.75
C LEU A 83 -35.88 7.31 -14.99
N ASP A 84 -36.98 7.37 -14.25
CA ASP A 84 -38.00 8.41 -14.46
C ASP A 84 -37.41 9.80 -14.17
N THR A 85 -37.92 10.81 -14.87
CA THR A 85 -37.54 12.20 -14.62
C THR A 85 -38.23 12.72 -13.37
N VAL A 86 -37.49 13.47 -12.55
CA VAL A 86 -38.02 14.14 -11.37
C VAL A 86 -37.68 15.63 -11.41
N ASP A 87 -38.49 16.44 -10.75
CA ASP A 87 -38.21 17.87 -10.66
C ASP A 87 -37.00 18.16 -9.77
N PRO A 88 -36.27 19.26 -9.99
CA PRO A 88 -35.03 19.58 -9.29
C PRO A 88 -35.17 19.69 -7.78
N LYS A 89 -36.33 20.10 -7.26
CA LYS A 89 -36.57 20.22 -5.82
C LYS A 89 -36.65 18.84 -5.19
N THR A 90 -37.45 17.96 -5.76
CA THR A 90 -37.57 16.56 -5.34
C THR A 90 -36.20 15.86 -5.40
N LEU A 91 -35.44 16.09 -6.48
CA LEU A 91 -34.08 15.52 -6.62
C LEU A 91 -33.16 15.99 -5.47
N SER A 92 -33.18 17.30 -5.13
CA SER A 92 -32.38 17.83 -4.03
C SER A 92 -32.76 17.23 -2.68
N GLU A 93 -34.08 17.08 -2.42
CA GLU A 93 -34.60 16.46 -1.20
C GLU A 93 -34.16 14.98 -1.06
N ILE A 94 -34.16 14.23 -2.17
CA ILE A 94 -33.67 12.83 -2.17
C ILE A 94 -32.17 12.78 -1.91
N ILE A 95 -31.36 13.65 -2.52
CA ILE A 95 -29.91 13.73 -2.29
C ILE A 95 -29.61 13.98 -0.80
N GLU A 96 -30.17 15.05 -0.23
CA GLU A 96 -29.97 15.40 1.18
C GLU A 96 -30.41 14.27 2.14
N ARG A 97 -31.53 13.60 1.80
CA ARG A 97 -32.02 12.48 2.61
C ARG A 97 -31.12 11.24 2.51
N SER A 98 -30.54 10.97 1.34
CA SER A 98 -29.60 9.86 1.12
C SER A 98 -28.32 10.07 1.95
N GLU A 99 -27.73 11.26 1.91
CA GLU A 99 -26.55 11.60 2.70
C GLU A 99 -26.81 11.45 4.22
N LYS A 100 -27.98 11.93 4.65
CA LYS A 100 -28.37 11.82 6.06
C LYS A 100 -28.54 10.37 6.51
N LEU A 101 -29.18 9.53 5.69
CA LEU A 101 -29.37 8.11 6.03
C LEU A 101 -28.05 7.33 6.00
N LEU A 102 -27.14 7.64 5.08
CA LEU A 102 -25.80 7.03 5.09
C LEU A 102 -25.03 7.40 6.34
N LEU A 103 -25.07 8.67 6.75
CA LEU A 103 -24.45 9.09 8.01
C LEU A 103 -25.07 8.40 9.24
N GLU A 104 -26.42 8.26 9.27
CA GLU A 104 -27.11 7.49 10.30
C GLU A 104 -26.69 6.02 10.30
N LEU A 105 -26.45 5.42 9.11
CA LEU A 105 -25.99 4.05 8.96
C LEU A 105 -24.59 3.85 9.56
N HIS A 106 -23.64 4.74 9.26
CA HIS A 106 -22.31 4.74 9.88
C HIS A 106 -22.40 4.85 11.41
N HIS A 107 -23.25 5.74 11.91
CA HIS A 107 -23.47 5.87 13.37
C HIS A 107 -24.03 4.58 13.97
N ALA A 108 -25.01 3.94 13.32
CA ALA A 108 -25.61 2.70 13.81
C ALA A 108 -24.59 1.55 13.85
N MET A 109 -23.73 1.43 12.82
CA MET A 109 -22.63 0.45 12.79
C MET A 109 -21.63 0.70 13.92
N ASN A 110 -21.24 1.95 14.17
CA ASN A 110 -20.31 2.32 15.23
C ASN A 110 -20.89 2.15 16.65
N GLU A 111 -22.20 2.37 16.84
CA GLU A 111 -22.86 2.14 18.13
C GLU A 111 -22.82 0.66 18.54
N ALA A 112 -22.87 -0.27 17.59
CA ALA A 112 -22.70 -1.69 17.87
C ALA A 112 -21.31 -2.03 18.44
N PHE A 113 -20.28 -1.24 18.09
CA PHE A 113 -18.92 -1.39 18.58
C PHE A 113 -18.67 -0.72 19.95
N ARG A 114 -19.41 0.31 20.28
CA ARG A 114 -19.21 1.14 21.47
C ARG A 114 -19.10 0.36 22.80
N PRO A 115 -19.95 -0.66 23.10
CA PRO A 115 -19.81 -1.44 24.33
C PRO A 115 -18.46 -2.16 24.44
N ALA A 116 -18.00 -2.80 23.39
CA ALA A 116 -16.70 -3.49 23.36
C ALA A 116 -15.53 -2.50 23.52
N PHE A 117 -15.62 -1.33 22.91
CA PHE A 117 -14.65 -0.26 23.06
C PHE A 117 -14.57 0.27 24.50
N MET A 118 -15.72 0.52 25.12
CA MET A 118 -15.79 1.00 26.51
C MET A 118 -15.30 -0.05 27.51
N GLU A 119 -15.53 -1.33 27.26
CA GLU A 119 -15.01 -2.42 28.08
C GLU A 119 -13.48 -2.52 27.96
N ALA A 120 -12.94 -2.42 26.75
CA ALA A 120 -11.50 -2.42 26.51
C ALA A 120 -10.81 -1.22 27.19
N LEU A 121 -11.41 -0.02 27.15
CA LEU A 121 -10.89 1.15 27.84
C LEU A 121 -10.82 0.95 29.37
N LYS A 122 -11.82 0.27 29.96
CA LYS A 122 -11.83 -0.05 31.40
C LYS A 122 -10.79 -1.11 31.76
N ALA A 123 -10.55 -2.07 30.88
CA ALA A 123 -9.60 -3.14 31.08
C ALA A 123 -8.12 -2.72 30.90
N GLY A 124 -7.89 -1.52 30.35
CA GLY A 124 -6.56 -0.93 30.19
C GLY A 124 -5.86 -1.27 28.87
N PRO A 125 -4.64 -0.79 28.64
CA PRO A 125 -3.96 -0.80 27.35
C PRO A 125 -3.58 -2.20 26.82
N SER A 126 -3.72 -3.23 27.63
CA SER A 126 -3.46 -4.63 27.19
C SER A 126 -4.61 -5.24 26.39
N VAL A 127 -5.79 -4.59 26.35
CA VAL A 127 -6.96 -5.08 25.62
C VAL A 127 -7.15 -4.26 24.35
N ASN A 128 -7.00 -4.92 23.20
CA ASN A 128 -7.26 -4.30 21.90
C ASN A 128 -8.77 -4.32 21.62
N PRO A 129 -9.44 -3.15 21.57
CA PRO A 129 -10.88 -3.07 21.33
C PRO A 129 -11.29 -3.54 19.92
N PHE A 130 -10.35 -3.52 18.97
CA PHE A 130 -10.60 -3.89 17.58
C PHE A 130 -10.56 -5.42 17.32
N LYS A 131 -10.42 -6.25 18.35
CA LYS A 131 -10.44 -7.73 18.19
C LYS A 131 -11.84 -8.31 17.93
N SER A 132 -12.91 -7.55 18.14
CA SER A 132 -14.26 -8.03 17.84
C SER A 132 -14.57 -7.92 16.34
N GLY A 133 -15.24 -8.91 15.75
CA GLY A 133 -15.64 -8.87 14.33
C GLY A 133 -16.49 -7.65 13.99
N ILE A 134 -17.34 -7.20 14.92
CA ILE A 134 -18.17 -5.99 14.77
C ILE A 134 -17.31 -4.74 14.57
N ALA A 135 -16.19 -4.61 15.28
CA ALA A 135 -15.28 -3.48 15.14
C ALA A 135 -14.56 -3.41 13.77
N GLN A 136 -14.58 -4.50 13.02
CA GLN A 136 -13.90 -4.63 11.74
C GLN A 136 -14.81 -4.31 10.55
N ARG A 137 -16.13 -4.24 10.74
CA ARG A 137 -17.11 -4.10 9.65
C ARG A 137 -17.03 -2.74 8.98
N GLU A 138 -17.13 -1.68 9.73
CA GLU A 138 -17.16 -0.33 9.17
C GLU A 138 -15.87 0.02 8.42
N PRO A 139 -14.65 -0.19 8.94
CA PRO A 139 -13.43 0.00 8.17
C PRO A 139 -13.34 -0.84 6.89
N ILE A 140 -13.86 -2.08 6.89
CA ILE A 140 -13.83 -2.94 5.71
C ILE A 140 -14.75 -2.43 4.61
N PHE A 141 -15.95 -1.98 4.97
CA PHE A 141 -16.95 -1.54 4.01
C PHE A 141 -16.73 -0.11 3.50
N TYR A 142 -16.15 0.76 4.33
CA TYR A 142 -16.02 2.18 4.06
C TYR A 142 -14.59 2.71 4.07
N SER A 143 -13.59 1.82 4.21
CA SER A 143 -12.20 2.24 4.04
C SER A 143 -11.95 2.73 2.61
N GLY A 144 -11.04 3.68 2.47
CA GLY A 144 -10.59 4.18 1.18
C GLY A 144 -10.12 3.06 0.25
N GLU A 145 -10.20 3.28 -1.03
CA GLU A 145 -9.74 2.32 -2.02
C GLU A 145 -8.23 2.15 -1.93
N SER A 146 -7.80 0.90 -1.97
CA SER A 146 -6.39 0.51 -1.94
C SER A 146 -5.98 -0.22 -3.23
N ALA A 147 -6.63 0.09 -4.35
CA ALA A 147 -6.32 -0.37 -5.69
C ALA A 147 -6.76 0.65 -6.74
N PHE A 148 -6.13 0.64 -7.90
CA PHE A 148 -6.46 1.50 -9.03
C PHE A 148 -7.18 0.70 -10.12
N ASP A 149 -8.04 1.35 -10.89
CA ASP A 149 -8.77 0.72 -11.99
C ASP A 149 -7.84 0.07 -13.03
N PHE A 150 -6.75 0.74 -13.39
CA PHE A 150 -5.76 0.19 -14.31
C PHE A 150 -5.07 -1.07 -13.76
N GLN A 151 -4.91 -1.22 -12.43
CA GLN A 151 -4.35 -2.44 -11.84
C GLN A 151 -5.28 -3.63 -12.08
N PHE A 152 -6.60 -3.48 -11.89
CA PHE A 152 -7.55 -4.55 -12.17
C PHE A 152 -7.48 -4.99 -13.63
N ILE A 153 -7.37 -4.04 -14.56
CA ILE A 153 -7.29 -4.30 -16.01
C ILE A 153 -5.98 -5.06 -16.33
N GLU A 154 -4.85 -4.54 -15.89
CA GLU A 154 -3.54 -5.12 -16.17
C GLU A 154 -3.37 -6.49 -15.52
N PHE A 155 -3.82 -6.63 -14.27
CA PHE A 155 -3.68 -7.90 -13.55
C PHE A 155 -4.67 -8.96 -14.05
N ALA A 156 -5.81 -8.59 -14.62
CA ALA A 156 -6.70 -9.53 -15.27
C ALA A 156 -6.03 -10.20 -16.49
N LEU A 157 -5.24 -9.44 -17.27
CA LEU A 157 -4.45 -10.02 -18.38
C LEU A 157 -3.45 -11.06 -17.87
N GLU A 158 -2.77 -10.80 -16.76
CA GLU A 158 -1.82 -11.73 -16.17
C GLU A 158 -2.53 -12.93 -15.53
N LYS A 159 -3.64 -12.68 -14.78
CA LYS A 159 -4.41 -13.68 -14.05
C LYS A 159 -5.07 -14.71 -14.96
N TYR A 160 -5.65 -14.25 -16.07
CA TYR A 160 -6.43 -15.09 -16.97
C TYR A 160 -5.68 -15.44 -18.27
N ARG A 161 -4.37 -15.23 -18.33
CA ARG A 161 -3.57 -15.51 -19.54
C ARG A 161 -3.70 -16.94 -20.07
N HIS A 162 -3.92 -17.91 -19.16
CA HIS A 162 -4.06 -19.32 -19.49
C HIS A 162 -5.50 -19.75 -19.72
N ASP A 163 -6.48 -18.85 -19.50
CA ASP A 163 -7.90 -19.14 -19.55
C ASP A 163 -8.57 -18.56 -20.81
N THR A 164 -7.83 -17.93 -21.72
CA THR A 164 -8.33 -17.26 -22.92
C THR A 164 -9.22 -18.17 -23.78
N ASP A 165 -8.82 -19.44 -23.99
CA ASP A 165 -9.61 -20.41 -24.77
C ASP A 165 -10.94 -20.70 -24.10
N TRP A 166 -10.98 -20.77 -22.77
CA TRP A 166 -12.23 -20.95 -22.03
C TRP A 166 -13.14 -19.75 -22.21
N PHE A 167 -12.62 -18.51 -22.16
CA PHE A 167 -13.40 -17.29 -22.41
C PHE A 167 -14.00 -17.27 -23.81
N ILE A 168 -13.22 -17.58 -24.84
CA ILE A 168 -13.70 -17.62 -26.23
C ILE A 168 -14.81 -18.65 -26.36
N ALA A 169 -14.62 -19.87 -25.85
CA ALA A 169 -15.59 -20.96 -25.97
C ALA A 169 -16.89 -20.71 -25.18
N ASN A 170 -16.83 -20.09 -24.00
CA ASN A 170 -17.95 -19.98 -23.07
C ASN A 170 -18.57 -18.58 -23.00
N LYS A 171 -17.81 -17.55 -23.39
CA LYS A 171 -18.24 -16.14 -23.28
C LYS A 171 -18.24 -15.40 -24.62
N GLY A 172 -17.58 -15.94 -25.65
CA GLY A 172 -17.55 -15.35 -26.99
C GLY A 172 -16.58 -14.18 -27.15
N TYR A 173 -15.61 -14.03 -26.25
CA TYR A 173 -14.54 -13.04 -26.34
C TYR A 173 -13.26 -13.55 -25.66
N SER A 174 -12.11 -13.04 -26.10
CA SER A 174 -10.82 -13.26 -25.45
C SER A 174 -10.60 -12.31 -24.27
N VAL A 175 -9.62 -12.62 -23.40
CA VAL A 175 -9.23 -11.74 -22.30
C VAL A 175 -8.72 -10.39 -22.84
N GLN A 176 -7.99 -10.40 -23.95
CA GLN A 176 -7.48 -9.19 -24.61
C GLN A 176 -8.59 -8.31 -25.14
N GLU A 177 -9.59 -8.89 -25.82
CA GLU A 177 -10.76 -8.14 -26.29
C GLU A 177 -11.57 -7.57 -25.13
N ALA A 178 -11.72 -8.30 -24.03
CA ALA A 178 -12.36 -7.79 -22.82
C ALA A 178 -11.66 -6.54 -22.28
N VAL A 179 -10.33 -6.56 -22.21
CA VAL A 179 -9.54 -5.39 -21.79
C VAL A 179 -9.70 -4.21 -22.74
N GLN A 180 -9.72 -4.44 -24.04
CA GLN A 180 -9.98 -3.37 -25.03
C GLN A 180 -11.37 -2.76 -24.84
N ILE A 181 -12.38 -3.58 -24.54
CA ILE A 181 -13.74 -3.08 -24.26
C ILE A 181 -13.78 -2.26 -22.97
N LEU A 182 -13.11 -2.73 -21.89
CA LEU A 182 -13.03 -1.98 -20.64
C LEU A 182 -12.39 -0.60 -20.83
N GLN A 183 -11.29 -0.53 -21.57
CA GLN A 183 -10.61 0.72 -21.90
C GLN A 183 -11.49 1.64 -22.78
N ALA A 184 -12.21 1.07 -23.75
CA ALA A 184 -13.14 1.82 -24.59
C ALA A 184 -14.32 2.38 -23.79
N VAL A 185 -14.90 1.60 -22.86
CA VAL A 185 -15.98 2.08 -21.96
C VAL A 185 -15.46 3.22 -21.09
N ALA A 186 -14.31 3.07 -20.45
CA ALA A 186 -13.77 4.13 -19.60
C ALA A 186 -13.44 5.41 -20.40
N THR A 187 -12.82 5.28 -21.58
CA THR A 187 -12.50 6.41 -22.45
C THR A 187 -13.75 7.13 -22.94
N PHE A 188 -14.73 6.37 -23.42
CA PHE A 188 -16.02 6.94 -23.87
C PHE A 188 -16.72 7.65 -22.72
N GLN A 189 -16.85 7.02 -21.58
CA GLN A 189 -17.55 7.55 -20.40
C GLN A 189 -16.91 8.85 -19.91
N ASN A 190 -15.59 8.90 -19.75
CA ASN A 190 -14.87 10.11 -19.31
C ASN A 190 -15.14 11.30 -20.24
N ARG A 191 -15.15 11.09 -21.56
CA ARG A 191 -15.47 12.12 -22.54
C ARG A 191 -16.95 12.51 -22.47
N HIS A 192 -17.84 11.53 -22.46
CA HIS A 192 -19.28 11.73 -22.55
C HIS A 192 -19.88 12.41 -21.32
N VAL A 193 -19.38 12.13 -20.12
CA VAL A 193 -19.76 12.85 -18.89
C VAL A 193 -19.43 14.34 -19.01
N MET A 194 -18.26 14.68 -19.57
CA MET A 194 -17.86 16.08 -19.76
C MET A 194 -18.67 16.79 -20.84
N GLU A 195 -19.04 16.08 -21.91
CA GLU A 195 -19.96 16.56 -22.94
C GLU A 195 -21.37 16.83 -22.37
N ALA A 196 -21.90 15.86 -21.60
CA ALA A 196 -23.21 15.99 -20.94
C ALA A 196 -23.22 17.20 -19.98
N LEU A 197 -22.14 17.37 -19.17
CA LEU A 197 -22.00 18.53 -18.29
C LEU A 197 -21.97 19.86 -19.06
N SER A 198 -21.31 19.90 -20.21
CA SER A 198 -21.26 21.08 -21.06
C SER A 198 -22.64 21.44 -21.63
N GLU A 199 -23.41 20.43 -22.02
CA GLU A 199 -24.77 20.62 -22.56
C GLU A 199 -25.77 21.12 -21.52
N LEU A 200 -25.61 20.77 -20.22
CA LEU A 200 -26.51 21.24 -19.16
C LEU A 200 -26.65 22.76 -19.13
N ARG A 201 -25.57 23.49 -19.46
CA ARG A 201 -25.59 24.97 -19.49
C ARG A 201 -26.58 25.56 -20.52
N SER A 202 -26.94 24.80 -21.55
CA SER A 202 -27.87 25.19 -22.60
C SER A 202 -29.28 24.75 -22.35
N ARG A 203 -29.55 23.88 -21.34
CA ARG A 203 -30.85 23.30 -21.02
C ARG A 203 -31.56 24.06 -19.91
N PRO A 204 -32.90 24.09 -19.88
CA PRO A 204 -33.67 24.59 -18.74
C PRO A 204 -33.34 23.80 -17.47
N MET A 205 -33.33 24.46 -16.31
CA MET A 205 -32.95 23.83 -15.02
C MET A 205 -33.75 22.56 -14.68
N HIS A 206 -35.03 22.50 -15.10
CA HIS A 206 -35.86 21.33 -14.81
C HIS A 206 -35.50 20.08 -15.66
N GLU A 207 -34.65 20.24 -16.66
CA GLU A 207 -34.10 19.13 -17.49
C GLU A 207 -32.66 18.75 -17.08
N TRP A 208 -32.12 19.35 -16.05
CA TRP A 208 -30.75 19.10 -15.65
C TRP A 208 -30.58 17.71 -15.07
N THR A 209 -29.78 16.91 -15.76
CA THR A 209 -29.37 15.59 -15.29
C THR A 209 -28.02 15.20 -15.90
N LEU A 210 -27.17 14.57 -15.10
CA LEU A 210 -25.91 13.98 -15.55
C LEU A 210 -26.06 12.54 -16.05
N LEU A 211 -27.23 11.95 -15.87
CA LEU A 211 -27.51 10.54 -16.21
C LEU A 211 -27.10 10.15 -17.64
N PRO A 212 -27.36 10.97 -18.69
CA PRO A 212 -26.91 10.66 -20.05
C PRO A 212 -25.42 10.41 -20.16
N GLY A 213 -24.59 11.09 -19.37
CA GLY A 213 -23.15 10.92 -19.38
C GLY A 213 -22.67 9.52 -18.96
N PHE A 214 -23.50 8.76 -18.27
CA PHE A 214 -23.24 7.39 -17.83
C PHE A 214 -23.86 6.31 -18.71
N MET A 215 -24.54 6.73 -19.81
CA MET A 215 -25.18 5.83 -20.76
C MET A 215 -24.35 5.68 -22.03
N PHE A 216 -24.31 4.47 -22.59
CA PHE A 216 -23.68 4.19 -23.87
C PHE A 216 -24.38 3.03 -24.56
N ASN A 217 -24.11 2.86 -25.84
CA ASN A 217 -24.59 1.75 -26.62
C ASN A 217 -23.48 0.96 -27.30
N ILE A 218 -23.81 -0.16 -27.93
CA ILE A 218 -22.80 -1.02 -28.57
C ILE A 218 -22.06 -0.27 -29.69
N ASP A 219 -22.69 0.64 -30.40
CA ASP A 219 -22.09 1.42 -31.49
C ASP A 219 -21.02 2.39 -30.96
N ASN A 220 -21.26 2.99 -29.80
CA ASN A 220 -20.29 3.85 -29.16
C ASN A 220 -18.99 3.07 -28.85
N ILE A 221 -19.12 1.87 -28.28
CA ILE A 221 -17.96 1.05 -27.91
C ILE A 221 -17.29 0.41 -29.13
N HIS A 222 -18.10 0.06 -30.18
CA HIS A 222 -17.53 -0.38 -31.46
C HIS A 222 -16.67 0.71 -32.10
N HIS A 223 -17.14 1.95 -32.11
CA HIS A 223 -16.40 3.09 -32.66
C HIS A 223 -15.10 3.34 -31.89
N GLU A 224 -15.12 3.20 -30.56
CA GLU A 224 -13.98 3.46 -29.69
C GLU A 224 -12.93 2.32 -29.71
N SER A 225 -13.39 1.04 -29.76
CA SER A 225 -12.53 -0.14 -29.67
C SER A 225 -12.12 -0.73 -31.03
N GLY A 226 -12.95 -0.53 -32.08
CA GLY A 226 -12.80 -1.19 -33.35
C GLY A 226 -13.18 -2.69 -33.37
N LEU A 227 -13.65 -3.24 -32.25
CA LEU A 227 -14.03 -4.65 -32.13
C LEU A 227 -15.40 -4.94 -32.73
N ALA A 228 -15.64 -6.20 -33.10
CA ALA A 228 -16.92 -6.65 -33.62
C ALA A 228 -18.07 -6.41 -32.59
N LYS A 229 -19.24 -6.00 -33.08
CA LYS A 229 -20.41 -5.70 -32.22
C LYS A 229 -20.88 -6.93 -31.43
N GLU A 230 -20.72 -8.11 -32.01
CA GLU A 230 -21.06 -9.39 -31.40
C GLU A 230 -20.18 -9.67 -30.17
N THR A 231 -18.89 -9.43 -30.31
CA THR A 231 -17.89 -9.55 -29.21
C THR A 231 -18.21 -8.57 -28.08
N ILE A 232 -18.47 -7.29 -28.42
CA ILE A 232 -18.85 -6.26 -27.47
C ILE A 232 -20.15 -6.63 -26.75
N SER A 233 -21.18 -7.05 -27.49
CA SER A 233 -22.47 -7.48 -26.94
C SER A 233 -22.29 -8.65 -25.96
N SER A 234 -21.48 -9.63 -26.33
CA SER A 234 -21.18 -10.81 -25.47
C SER A 234 -20.51 -10.39 -24.17
N PHE A 235 -19.53 -9.49 -24.23
CA PHE A 235 -18.86 -8.94 -23.04
C PHE A 235 -19.84 -8.15 -22.15
N LEU A 236 -20.55 -7.18 -22.71
CA LEU A 236 -21.47 -6.32 -21.93
C LEU A 236 -22.55 -7.14 -21.26
N ARG A 237 -23.15 -8.10 -21.95
CA ARG A 237 -24.16 -9.03 -21.37
C ARG A 237 -23.58 -9.87 -20.24
N SER A 238 -22.30 -10.27 -20.31
CA SER A 238 -21.66 -11.06 -19.25
C SER A 238 -21.57 -10.30 -17.92
N PHE A 239 -21.64 -8.97 -17.94
CA PHE A 239 -21.57 -8.10 -16.77
C PHE A 239 -22.88 -7.35 -16.48
N CYS A 240 -23.96 -7.73 -17.13
CA CYS A 240 -25.32 -7.35 -16.74
C CYS A 240 -25.90 -8.39 -15.78
N CYS A 241 -26.78 -7.93 -14.89
CA CYS A 241 -27.52 -8.83 -14.01
C CYS A 241 -28.33 -9.83 -14.84
N PRO A 242 -28.28 -11.14 -14.54
CA PRO A 242 -29.07 -12.14 -15.25
C PRO A 242 -30.59 -11.81 -15.19
N GLU A 243 -31.34 -12.19 -16.22
CA GLU A 243 -32.79 -12.02 -16.24
C GLU A 243 -33.44 -12.68 -15.03
N GLY A 244 -34.35 -11.95 -14.37
CA GLY A 244 -35.07 -12.41 -13.18
C GLY A 244 -34.30 -12.27 -11.87
N VAL A 245 -33.08 -11.71 -11.89
CA VAL A 245 -32.30 -11.40 -10.67
C VAL A 245 -32.42 -9.89 -10.39
N ASN A 246 -33.16 -9.53 -9.35
CA ASN A 246 -33.48 -8.13 -9.00
C ASN A 246 -32.76 -7.64 -7.75
N ASN A 247 -31.68 -8.27 -7.36
CA ASN A 247 -30.95 -7.96 -6.12
C ASN A 247 -31.81 -8.06 -4.83
N ASP A 248 -32.92 -8.80 -4.87
CA ASP A 248 -33.92 -8.87 -3.77
C ASP A 248 -33.35 -9.43 -2.47
N ALA A 249 -32.28 -10.23 -2.55
CA ALA A 249 -31.57 -10.78 -1.39
C ALA A 249 -30.67 -9.77 -0.67
N PHE A 250 -30.47 -8.55 -1.22
CA PHE A 250 -29.66 -7.50 -0.63
C PHE A 250 -30.49 -6.69 0.37
N ASN A 251 -30.66 -7.20 1.61
CA ASN A 251 -31.50 -6.64 2.66
C ASN A 251 -30.71 -6.07 3.85
N SER A 252 -29.40 -6.22 3.83
CA SER A 252 -28.47 -5.64 4.78
C SER A 252 -27.16 -5.31 4.08
N ILE A 253 -26.34 -4.47 4.71
CA ILE A 253 -25.02 -4.12 4.18
C ILE A 253 -24.10 -5.35 4.04
N ASP A 254 -24.36 -6.39 4.81
CA ASP A 254 -23.59 -7.63 4.83
C ASP A 254 -24.01 -8.62 3.73
N ASP A 255 -25.14 -8.37 3.06
CA ASP A 255 -25.61 -9.26 2.01
C ASP A 255 -24.85 -9.02 0.70
N PHE A 256 -24.87 -10.03 -0.17
CA PHE A 256 -24.21 -9.93 -1.45
C PHE A 256 -24.95 -8.95 -2.37
N ASN A 257 -24.27 -7.87 -2.75
CA ASN A 257 -24.75 -6.94 -3.75
C ASN A 257 -24.37 -7.45 -5.15
N TYR A 258 -25.36 -7.86 -5.94
CA TYR A 258 -25.15 -8.38 -7.30
C TYR A 258 -24.46 -7.35 -8.22
N LEU A 259 -24.62 -6.06 -7.98
CA LEU A 259 -23.99 -4.99 -8.77
C LEU A 259 -22.46 -4.98 -8.65
N ASN A 260 -21.90 -5.58 -7.61
CA ASN A 260 -20.44 -5.76 -7.50
C ASN A 260 -19.90 -6.79 -8.51
N ALA A 261 -20.73 -7.78 -8.89
CA ALA A 261 -20.36 -8.79 -9.90
C ALA A 261 -20.87 -8.44 -11.30
N TYR A 262 -21.97 -7.67 -11.39
CA TYR A 262 -22.70 -7.31 -12.61
C TYR A 262 -22.99 -5.81 -12.63
N PRO A 263 -21.96 -4.96 -12.80
CA PRO A 263 -22.09 -3.50 -12.62
C PRO A 263 -22.82 -2.77 -13.77
N LEU A 264 -23.16 -3.48 -14.86
CA LEU A 264 -23.88 -2.91 -15.98
C LEU A 264 -25.39 -3.10 -15.84
N ILE A 265 -26.16 -2.05 -16.10
CA ILE A 265 -27.61 -2.09 -16.16
C ILE A 265 -28.04 -1.96 -17.62
N ALA A 266 -28.74 -2.96 -18.16
CA ALA A 266 -29.28 -2.91 -19.50
C ALA A 266 -30.51 -1.97 -19.55
N VAL A 267 -30.49 -1.04 -20.48
CA VAL A 267 -31.61 -0.08 -20.72
C VAL A 267 -32.12 -0.29 -22.14
N GLY A 268 -33.20 -1.06 -22.28
CA GLY A 268 -33.70 -1.49 -23.59
C GLY A 268 -32.80 -2.54 -24.25
N GLN A 269 -32.73 -2.54 -25.58
CA GLN A 269 -32.07 -3.61 -26.34
C GLN A 269 -30.55 -3.43 -26.46
N ASP A 270 -30.09 -2.20 -26.69
CA ASP A 270 -28.67 -1.93 -27.05
C ASP A 270 -27.99 -0.84 -26.20
N HIS A 271 -28.67 -0.34 -25.18
CA HIS A 271 -28.15 0.69 -24.30
C HIS A 271 -27.78 0.10 -22.94
N TYR A 272 -26.72 0.62 -22.38
CA TYR A 272 -26.19 0.21 -21.08
C TYR A 272 -25.91 1.43 -20.23
N LEU A 273 -26.16 1.30 -18.94
CA LEU A 273 -25.83 2.27 -17.92
C LEU A 273 -24.69 1.73 -17.06
N CYS A 274 -23.61 2.47 -16.98
CA CYS A 274 -22.44 2.17 -16.13
C CYS A 274 -22.09 3.41 -15.32
N PHE A 275 -22.34 3.40 -14.02
CA PHE A 275 -21.98 4.53 -13.17
C PHE A 275 -20.49 4.51 -12.81
N GLN A 276 -19.91 3.31 -12.67
CA GLN A 276 -18.55 3.12 -12.17
C GLN A 276 -17.74 2.24 -13.13
N SER A 277 -16.96 2.86 -14.01
CA SER A 277 -15.99 2.12 -14.86
C SER A 277 -14.98 1.32 -14.03
N TYR A 278 -14.58 1.86 -12.87
CA TYR A 278 -13.78 1.15 -11.88
C TYR A 278 -14.47 -0.16 -11.43
N GLY A 279 -15.75 -0.12 -11.09
CA GLY A 279 -16.50 -1.31 -10.68
C GLY A 279 -16.57 -2.36 -11.80
N LEU A 280 -16.63 -1.94 -13.08
CA LEU A 280 -16.59 -2.86 -14.21
C LEU A 280 -15.20 -3.53 -14.36
N ALA A 281 -14.12 -2.78 -14.18
CA ALA A 281 -12.76 -3.31 -14.18
C ALA A 281 -12.53 -4.30 -13.02
N GLN A 282 -12.98 -3.95 -11.81
CA GLN A 282 -12.96 -4.84 -10.65
C GLN A 282 -13.79 -6.11 -10.88
N ALA A 283 -15.00 -5.99 -11.40
CA ALA A 283 -15.86 -7.14 -11.71
C ALA A 283 -15.18 -8.07 -12.73
N PHE A 284 -14.51 -7.53 -13.75
CA PHE A 284 -13.76 -8.34 -14.71
C PHE A 284 -12.58 -9.08 -14.07
N TYR A 285 -11.90 -8.49 -13.12
CA TYR A 285 -10.82 -9.16 -12.39
C TYR A 285 -11.34 -10.27 -11.45
N GLU A 286 -12.49 -10.07 -10.79
CA GLU A 286 -12.97 -10.94 -9.73
C GLU A 286 -13.97 -12.01 -10.20
N THR A 287 -14.95 -11.64 -11.02
CA THR A 287 -16.13 -12.47 -11.32
C THR A 287 -15.84 -13.67 -12.21
N PRO A 288 -14.95 -13.62 -13.24
CA PRO A 288 -14.71 -14.75 -14.13
C PRO A 288 -14.22 -16.02 -13.42
N PHE A 289 -13.46 -15.88 -12.33
CA PHE A 289 -13.05 -17.04 -11.55
C PHE A 289 -14.25 -17.85 -11.04
N PHE A 290 -15.34 -17.19 -10.63
CA PHE A 290 -16.55 -17.88 -10.17
C PHE A 290 -17.28 -18.57 -11.34
N TRP A 291 -17.25 -17.99 -12.54
CA TRP A 291 -17.82 -18.66 -13.74
C TRP A 291 -17.07 -19.95 -14.04
N MET A 292 -15.73 -19.90 -14.06
CA MET A 292 -14.87 -21.05 -14.30
C MET A 292 -14.96 -22.10 -13.18
N ASN A 293 -15.09 -21.66 -11.92
CA ASN A 293 -15.25 -22.55 -10.78
C ASN A 293 -16.60 -23.27 -10.75
N ASN A 294 -17.63 -22.73 -11.41
CA ASN A 294 -18.91 -23.39 -11.61
C ASN A 294 -18.90 -24.40 -12.78
N ASP A 295 -17.90 -24.37 -13.63
CA ASP A 295 -17.68 -25.33 -14.70
C ASP A 295 -16.90 -26.55 -14.13
N LYS A 296 -17.60 -27.65 -13.88
CA LYS A 296 -17.05 -28.88 -13.30
C LYS A 296 -15.87 -29.46 -14.09
N ALA A 297 -15.79 -29.19 -15.40
CA ALA A 297 -14.70 -29.67 -16.25
C ALA A 297 -13.46 -28.76 -16.19
N TYR A 298 -13.60 -27.54 -15.66
CA TYR A 298 -12.55 -26.53 -15.69
C TYR A 298 -12.11 -26.04 -14.32
N MET A 299 -12.89 -26.24 -13.25
CA MET A 299 -12.69 -25.68 -11.91
C MET A 299 -11.30 -25.95 -11.33
N ASP A 300 -10.76 -27.16 -11.53
CA ASP A 300 -9.44 -27.51 -10.99
C ASP A 300 -8.34 -26.72 -11.71
N LYS A 301 -8.43 -26.57 -13.05
CA LYS A 301 -7.52 -25.76 -13.83
C LYS A 301 -7.59 -24.30 -13.46
N ALA A 302 -8.80 -23.75 -13.29
CA ALA A 302 -8.98 -22.37 -12.89
C ALA A 302 -8.35 -22.08 -11.52
N SER A 303 -8.43 -23.02 -10.59
CA SER A 303 -7.82 -22.94 -9.26
C SER A 303 -6.31 -22.99 -9.32
N GLU A 304 -5.76 -23.89 -10.15
CA GLU A 304 -4.32 -23.99 -10.42
C GLU A 304 -3.76 -22.70 -11.04
N HIS A 305 -4.39 -22.20 -12.12
CA HIS A 305 -3.96 -20.98 -12.81
C HIS A 305 -3.97 -19.76 -11.89
N ARG A 306 -4.96 -19.68 -11.00
CA ARG A 306 -5.03 -18.60 -10.01
C ARG A 306 -3.92 -18.67 -8.97
N GLY A 307 -3.52 -19.87 -8.52
CA GLY A 307 -2.37 -20.06 -7.63
C GLY A 307 -1.07 -19.61 -8.34
N GLN A 308 -0.83 -20.16 -9.54
CA GLN A 308 0.32 -19.81 -10.37
C GLN A 308 0.43 -18.31 -10.66
N PHE A 309 -0.72 -17.63 -10.88
CA PHE A 309 -0.73 -16.17 -11.04
C PHE A 309 -0.15 -15.47 -9.83
N THR A 310 -0.61 -15.81 -8.62
CA THR A 310 -0.19 -15.11 -7.39
C THR A 310 1.31 -15.26 -7.12
N GLU A 311 1.84 -16.46 -7.31
CA GLU A 311 3.27 -16.77 -7.15
C GLU A 311 4.12 -16.05 -8.20
N ALA A 312 3.78 -16.21 -9.50
CA ALA A 312 4.51 -15.61 -10.61
C ALA A 312 4.49 -14.07 -10.56
N PHE A 313 3.33 -13.48 -10.21
CA PHE A 313 3.18 -12.04 -10.02
C PHE A 313 4.09 -11.54 -8.90
N SER A 314 4.03 -12.17 -7.73
CA SER A 314 4.84 -11.79 -6.57
C SER A 314 6.33 -11.89 -6.88
N LYS A 315 6.76 -12.95 -7.55
CA LYS A 315 8.14 -13.11 -8.03
C LYS A 315 8.54 -11.97 -8.96
N SER A 316 7.74 -11.70 -9.98
CA SER A 316 8.03 -10.65 -10.98
C SER A 316 8.20 -9.27 -10.32
N ARG A 317 7.33 -8.91 -9.37
CA ARG A 317 7.42 -7.63 -8.65
C ARG A 317 8.67 -7.57 -7.76
N LEU A 318 9.03 -8.64 -7.07
CA LEU A 318 10.25 -8.70 -6.26
C LEU A 318 11.52 -8.74 -7.14
N GLU A 319 11.48 -9.39 -8.31
CA GLU A 319 12.59 -9.35 -9.27
C GLU A 319 12.87 -7.93 -9.80
N SER A 320 11.85 -7.10 -9.97
CA SER A 320 12.03 -5.71 -10.37
C SER A 320 12.79 -4.87 -9.33
N VAL A 321 12.73 -5.27 -8.06
CA VAL A 321 13.40 -4.60 -6.94
C VAL A 321 14.79 -5.19 -6.67
N PHE A 322 14.89 -6.53 -6.59
CA PHE A 322 16.11 -7.21 -6.13
C PHE A 322 16.99 -7.74 -7.27
N GLY A 323 16.44 -7.83 -8.48
CA GLY A 323 17.04 -8.51 -9.62
C GLY A 323 16.82 -10.04 -9.59
N SER A 324 16.73 -10.67 -10.77
CA SER A 324 16.41 -12.11 -10.93
C SER A 324 17.40 -13.05 -10.24
N GLY A 325 18.65 -12.64 -10.05
CA GLY A 325 19.67 -13.47 -9.37
C GLY A 325 19.50 -13.60 -7.86
N ARG A 326 18.50 -12.94 -7.26
CA ARG A 326 18.25 -12.92 -5.81
C ARG A 326 16.85 -13.35 -5.42
N VAL A 327 16.00 -13.65 -6.40
CA VAL A 327 14.60 -14.06 -6.22
C VAL A 327 14.41 -15.46 -6.78
N TYR A 328 13.94 -16.38 -5.95
CA TYR A 328 13.76 -17.79 -6.27
C TYR A 328 12.31 -18.18 -6.04
N GLU A 329 11.71 -18.93 -6.96
CA GLU A 329 10.35 -19.45 -6.84
C GLU A 329 10.35 -20.92 -6.47
N ASN A 330 9.28 -21.38 -5.80
CA ASN A 330 9.00 -22.78 -5.48
C ASN A 330 10.24 -23.50 -4.89
N VAL A 331 10.83 -22.86 -3.86
CA VAL A 331 12.04 -23.35 -3.22
C VAL A 331 11.71 -24.52 -2.31
N THR A 332 12.13 -25.73 -2.71
CA THR A 332 11.97 -26.95 -1.92
C THR A 332 13.00 -27.01 -0.80
N ILE A 333 12.55 -27.33 0.42
CA ILE A 333 13.39 -27.47 1.61
C ILE A 333 13.50 -28.93 1.99
N ARG A 334 14.72 -29.41 2.25
CA ARG A 334 14.99 -30.77 2.75
C ARG A 334 15.97 -30.72 3.91
N GLU A 335 15.77 -31.58 4.88
CA GLU A 335 16.77 -31.79 5.92
C GLU A 335 17.99 -32.51 5.31
N LYS A 336 19.19 -32.09 5.70
CA LYS A 336 20.43 -32.70 5.20
C LYS A 336 20.43 -34.21 5.40
N HIS A 337 20.81 -34.93 4.35
CA HIS A 337 20.82 -36.40 4.31
C HIS A 337 19.45 -37.09 4.28
N LYS A 338 18.33 -36.36 4.22
CA LYS A 338 16.99 -36.91 4.06
C LYS A 338 16.43 -36.58 2.68
N LYS A 339 15.54 -37.45 2.15
CA LYS A 339 14.90 -37.23 0.85
C LYS A 339 13.54 -36.55 0.96
N ASP A 340 12.94 -36.61 2.14
CA ASP A 340 11.60 -36.06 2.36
C ASP A 340 11.63 -34.52 2.31
N VAL A 341 10.62 -33.96 1.71
CA VAL A 341 10.40 -32.52 1.66
C VAL A 341 9.92 -32.05 3.03
N ALA A 342 10.66 -31.13 3.64
CA ALA A 342 10.34 -30.55 4.93
C ALA A 342 9.43 -29.31 4.82
N GLY A 343 9.49 -28.61 3.68
CA GLY A 343 8.69 -27.42 3.40
C GLY A 343 8.94 -26.88 2.01
N GLU A 344 8.17 -25.86 1.64
CA GLU A 344 8.28 -25.14 0.38
C GLU A 344 8.10 -23.64 0.60
N ILE A 345 8.88 -22.83 -0.09
CA ILE A 345 8.74 -21.37 -0.10
C ILE A 345 8.30 -20.96 -1.51
N ASP A 346 7.14 -20.31 -1.62
CA ASP A 346 6.59 -19.90 -2.91
C ASP A 346 7.51 -18.88 -3.59
N VAL A 347 7.98 -17.85 -2.84
CA VAL A 347 9.03 -16.93 -3.33
C VAL A 347 10.02 -16.61 -2.21
N LEU A 348 11.30 -16.88 -2.45
CA LEU A 348 12.41 -16.56 -1.54
C LEU A 348 13.28 -15.44 -2.14
N VAL A 349 13.49 -14.37 -1.36
CA VAL A 349 14.48 -13.34 -1.69
C VAL A 349 15.67 -13.44 -0.75
N LEU A 350 16.88 -13.40 -1.31
CA LEU A 350 18.15 -13.39 -0.57
C LEU A 350 18.91 -12.09 -0.87
N PHE A 351 19.17 -11.28 0.16
CA PHE A 351 19.90 -10.02 0.05
C PHE A 351 20.90 -9.86 1.19
N GLY A 352 22.14 -10.27 0.96
CA GLY A 352 23.20 -10.26 1.96
C GLY A 352 22.87 -11.15 3.17
N ASP A 353 22.64 -10.53 4.32
CA ASP A 353 22.19 -11.18 5.55
C ASP A 353 20.69 -10.99 5.85
N ARG A 354 19.89 -10.70 4.82
CA ARG A 354 18.44 -10.53 4.87
C ARG A 354 17.74 -11.54 3.97
N ALA A 355 16.60 -12.04 4.41
CA ALA A 355 15.74 -12.88 3.58
C ALA A 355 14.28 -12.41 3.65
N ILE A 356 13.56 -12.56 2.53
CA ILE A 356 12.10 -12.44 2.50
C ILE A 356 11.56 -13.83 2.14
N VAL A 357 10.72 -14.36 3.02
CA VAL A 357 9.97 -15.62 2.82
C VAL A 357 8.54 -15.24 2.49
N LEU A 358 8.16 -15.39 1.23
CA LEU A 358 6.82 -15.06 0.77
C LEU A 358 6.02 -16.34 0.56
N GLN A 359 4.82 -16.37 1.12
CA GLN A 359 3.81 -17.40 0.91
C GLN A 359 2.58 -16.77 0.24
N ALA A 360 2.18 -17.34 -0.88
CA ALA A 360 1.08 -16.87 -1.71
C ALA A 360 -0.18 -17.72 -1.46
N LYS A 361 -1.32 -17.08 -1.28
CA LYS A 361 -2.61 -17.78 -1.16
C LYS A 361 -3.64 -17.17 -2.09
N SER A 362 -4.38 -18.03 -2.75
CA SER A 362 -5.43 -17.62 -3.68
C SER A 362 -6.84 -17.65 -3.07
N LYS A 363 -6.97 -17.98 -1.76
CA LYS A 363 -8.27 -18.07 -1.11
C LYS A 363 -8.86 -16.69 -0.83
N LYS A 364 -10.15 -16.50 -1.17
CA LYS A 364 -10.93 -15.29 -0.90
C LYS A 364 -11.72 -15.44 0.40
N LEU A 365 -11.94 -14.33 1.10
CA LEU A 365 -12.90 -14.30 2.21
C LEU A 365 -14.31 -14.60 1.71
N THR A 366 -15.01 -15.46 2.45
CA THR A 366 -16.41 -15.78 2.17
C THR A 366 -17.31 -14.59 2.49
N LEU A 367 -18.51 -14.60 1.93
CA LEU A 367 -19.53 -13.60 2.21
C LEU A 367 -19.87 -13.54 3.72
N GLU A 368 -19.91 -14.68 4.40
CA GLU A 368 -20.16 -14.77 5.84
C GLU A 368 -19.06 -14.08 6.67
N ALA A 369 -17.80 -14.20 6.25
CA ALA A 369 -16.71 -13.46 6.87
C ALA A 369 -16.86 -11.95 6.68
N ARG A 370 -17.32 -11.51 5.49
CA ARG A 370 -17.62 -10.10 5.21
C ARG A 370 -18.78 -9.57 6.08
N LYS A 371 -19.71 -10.41 6.47
CA LYS A 371 -20.80 -10.08 7.42
C LYS A 371 -20.31 -9.81 8.84
N GLY A 372 -19.02 -9.94 9.12
CA GLY A 372 -18.48 -9.79 10.47
C GLY A 372 -18.88 -10.94 11.40
N ILE A 373 -19.34 -12.08 10.86
CA ILE A 373 -19.56 -13.29 11.65
C ILE A 373 -18.20 -13.78 12.13
N GLU A 374 -17.94 -13.61 13.41
CA GLU A 374 -16.62 -13.82 14.03
C GLU A 374 -16.06 -15.24 13.72
N LEU A 375 -16.91 -16.27 13.74
CA LEU A 375 -16.52 -17.63 13.40
C LEU A 375 -16.11 -17.79 11.93
N ALA A 376 -16.86 -17.18 11.00
CA ALA A 376 -16.57 -17.23 9.57
C ALA A 376 -15.32 -16.40 9.25
N LEU A 377 -15.23 -15.21 9.82
CA LEU A 377 -14.06 -14.32 9.68
C LEU A 377 -12.79 -15.00 10.22
N THR A 378 -12.85 -15.58 11.42
CA THR A 378 -11.72 -16.30 12.03
C THR A 378 -11.32 -17.51 11.20
N ARG A 379 -12.28 -18.28 10.68
CA ARG A 379 -12.01 -19.47 9.85
C ARG A 379 -11.39 -19.09 8.52
N ASP A 380 -11.92 -18.10 7.84
CA ASP A 380 -11.41 -17.66 6.53
C ASP A 380 -10.04 -17.01 6.69
N PHE A 381 -9.87 -16.22 7.75
CA PHE A 381 -8.57 -15.65 8.08
C PHE A 381 -7.56 -16.76 8.42
N GLN A 382 -7.97 -17.80 9.19
CA GLN A 382 -7.13 -18.96 9.49
C GLN A 382 -6.61 -19.60 8.20
N LEU A 383 -7.51 -19.94 7.27
CA LEU A 383 -7.19 -20.68 6.04
C LEU A 383 -6.47 -19.85 4.97
N SER A 384 -6.59 -18.52 4.99
CA SER A 384 -5.98 -17.67 3.97
C SER A 384 -4.70 -16.97 4.45
N VAL A 385 -4.60 -16.68 5.74
CA VAL A 385 -3.50 -15.87 6.29
C VAL A 385 -2.70 -16.63 7.35
N GLN A 386 -3.37 -17.20 8.37
CA GLN A 386 -2.66 -17.86 9.47
C GLN A 386 -1.87 -19.08 8.98
N ASP A 387 -2.50 -19.96 8.18
CA ASP A 387 -1.82 -21.15 7.65
C ASP A 387 -0.64 -20.74 6.72
N SER A 388 -0.79 -19.63 5.98
CA SER A 388 0.28 -19.07 5.16
C SER A 388 1.44 -18.58 6.02
N TYR A 389 1.11 -17.87 7.10
CA TYR A 389 2.11 -17.40 8.06
C TYR A 389 2.82 -18.55 8.77
N ASP A 390 2.08 -19.55 9.26
CA ASP A 390 2.63 -20.70 9.97
C ASP A 390 3.61 -21.48 9.07
N GLN A 391 3.24 -21.69 7.79
CA GLN A 391 4.14 -22.27 6.78
C GLN A 391 5.38 -21.40 6.57
N GLY A 392 5.22 -20.08 6.42
CA GLY A 392 6.33 -19.13 6.28
C GLY A 392 7.25 -19.11 7.51
N LEU A 393 6.68 -19.22 8.72
CA LEU A 393 7.42 -19.27 9.97
C LEU A 393 8.29 -20.53 10.08
N ASP A 394 7.74 -21.68 9.72
CA ASP A 394 8.51 -22.94 9.69
C ASP A 394 9.65 -22.86 8.66
N CYS A 395 9.38 -22.31 7.47
CA CYS A 395 10.42 -22.08 6.46
C CYS A 395 11.52 -21.12 6.97
N ALA A 396 11.13 -20.05 7.68
CA ALA A 396 12.07 -19.12 8.29
C ALA A 396 12.94 -19.79 9.36
N ARG A 397 12.36 -20.68 10.17
CA ARG A 397 13.10 -21.49 11.16
C ARG A 397 14.07 -22.46 10.47
N PHE A 398 13.69 -23.07 9.35
CA PHE A 398 14.60 -23.93 8.57
C PHE A 398 15.79 -23.16 8.00
N LEU A 399 15.57 -21.91 7.55
CA LEU A 399 16.64 -21.02 7.07
C LEU A 399 17.68 -20.72 8.19
N LEU A 400 17.23 -20.60 9.44
CA LEU A 400 18.11 -20.31 10.58
C LEU A 400 18.80 -21.56 11.17
N ALA A 401 18.19 -22.74 11.00
CA ALA A 401 18.66 -23.96 11.67
C ALA A 401 19.98 -24.50 11.13
N GLY A 402 20.40 -24.13 9.91
CA GLY A 402 21.65 -24.58 9.29
C GLY A 402 21.72 -26.07 8.95
N SER A 403 20.69 -26.87 9.31
CA SER A 403 20.59 -28.33 9.05
C SER A 403 19.77 -28.67 7.81
N TYR A 404 19.29 -27.67 7.06
CA TYR A 404 18.48 -27.84 5.86
C TYR A 404 19.23 -27.38 4.61
N GLU A 405 18.81 -27.93 3.46
CA GLU A 405 19.24 -27.56 2.13
C GLU A 405 18.02 -27.05 1.33
N PHE A 406 18.27 -26.06 0.51
CA PHE A 406 17.24 -25.35 -0.25
C PHE A 406 17.52 -25.55 -1.75
N PHE A 407 16.51 -25.94 -2.49
CA PHE A 407 16.63 -26.27 -3.89
C PHE A 407 15.69 -25.39 -4.72
N ASP A 408 16.20 -24.89 -5.85
CA ASP A 408 15.35 -24.20 -6.83
C ASP A 408 14.52 -25.19 -7.66
N THR A 409 13.69 -24.66 -8.57
CA THR A 409 12.78 -25.44 -9.43
C THR A 409 13.48 -26.46 -10.32
N ILE A 410 14.77 -26.29 -10.60
CA ILE A 410 15.58 -27.26 -11.40
C ILE A 410 16.41 -28.21 -10.52
N GLY A 411 16.22 -28.15 -9.20
CA GLY A 411 16.91 -29.02 -8.24
C GLY A 411 18.33 -28.60 -7.88
N LYS A 412 18.74 -27.36 -8.22
CA LYS A 412 20.04 -26.81 -7.85
C LYS A 412 20.00 -26.30 -6.42
N THR A 413 21.00 -26.65 -5.61
CA THR A 413 21.15 -26.18 -4.23
C THR A 413 21.45 -24.69 -4.21
N LEU A 414 20.66 -23.93 -3.42
CA LEU A 414 20.86 -22.51 -3.19
C LEU A 414 21.94 -22.28 -2.14
N SER A 415 22.82 -21.32 -2.41
CA SER A 415 23.83 -20.89 -1.42
C SER A 415 23.22 -19.85 -0.46
N ILE A 416 22.90 -20.27 0.75
CA ILE A 416 22.34 -19.42 1.79
C ILE A 416 23.44 -18.98 2.76
N SER A 417 23.49 -17.68 3.06
CA SER A 417 24.42 -17.15 4.08
C SER A 417 24.20 -17.85 5.44
N GLY A 418 25.24 -18.38 6.03
CA GLY A 418 25.16 -19.03 7.35
C GLY A 418 24.80 -18.09 8.52
N ASN A 419 24.73 -16.79 8.28
CA ASN A 419 24.43 -15.76 9.29
C ASN A 419 23.33 -14.82 8.78
N ILE A 420 22.11 -15.33 8.62
CA ILE A 420 20.96 -14.48 8.34
C ILE A 420 20.64 -13.66 9.59
N LYS A 421 20.59 -12.36 9.43
CA LYS A 421 20.33 -11.41 10.53
C LYS A 421 18.84 -11.16 10.73
N GLU A 422 18.09 -11.00 9.65
CA GLU A 422 16.66 -10.74 9.69
C GLU A 422 15.93 -11.47 8.56
N ILE A 423 14.79 -12.05 8.90
CA ILE A 423 13.85 -12.68 7.96
C ILE A 423 12.53 -11.95 8.05
N TYR A 424 11.98 -11.58 6.91
CA TYR A 424 10.68 -10.96 6.73
C TYR A 424 9.73 -11.98 6.11
N ILE A 425 8.67 -12.35 6.82
CA ILE A 425 7.63 -13.23 6.30
C ILE A 425 6.58 -12.33 5.62
N ALA A 426 6.23 -12.64 4.37
CA ALA A 426 5.18 -11.96 3.63
C ALA A 426 4.08 -12.95 3.24
N CYS A 427 2.84 -12.67 3.61
CA CYS A 427 1.65 -13.42 3.21
C CYS A 427 0.88 -12.61 2.18
N ILE A 428 0.82 -13.10 0.93
CA ILE A 428 0.23 -12.38 -0.19
C ILE A 428 -1.03 -13.09 -0.66
N VAL A 429 -2.14 -12.32 -0.79
CA VAL A 429 -3.40 -12.83 -1.34
C VAL A 429 -3.63 -12.28 -2.74
N SER A 430 -4.29 -13.08 -3.60
CA SER A 430 -4.54 -12.72 -5.01
C SER A 430 -5.60 -11.67 -5.22
N ASP A 431 -6.59 -11.62 -4.34
CA ASP A 431 -7.74 -10.73 -4.50
C ASP A 431 -7.54 -9.44 -3.72
N HIS A 432 -8.13 -8.36 -4.25
CA HIS A 432 -8.18 -7.10 -3.53
C HIS A 432 -9.00 -7.22 -2.26
N TYR A 433 -8.41 -6.81 -1.15
CA TYR A 433 -9.04 -6.90 0.15
C TYR A 433 -8.74 -5.66 1.00
N PRO A 434 -9.61 -4.65 0.95
CA PRO A 434 -9.52 -3.48 1.81
C PRO A 434 -9.51 -3.88 3.28
N GLY A 435 -8.65 -3.29 4.09
CA GLY A 435 -8.57 -3.59 5.52
C GLY A 435 -7.86 -4.90 5.90
N LEU A 436 -7.28 -5.66 4.95
CA LEU A 436 -6.58 -6.92 5.24
C LEU A 436 -5.49 -6.75 6.31
N ASN A 437 -4.66 -5.72 6.19
CA ASN A 437 -3.62 -5.40 7.17
C ASN A 437 -4.18 -5.04 8.54
N PHE A 438 -5.29 -4.31 8.57
CA PHE A 438 -5.97 -3.96 9.81
C PHE A 438 -6.53 -5.20 10.51
N GLN A 439 -7.14 -6.12 9.76
CA GLN A 439 -7.63 -7.40 10.29
C GLN A 439 -6.48 -8.32 10.71
N ALA A 440 -5.39 -8.37 9.95
CA ALA A 440 -4.23 -9.17 10.31
C ALA A 440 -3.69 -8.81 11.70
N ARG A 441 -3.67 -7.53 12.06
CA ARG A 441 -3.28 -7.07 13.41
C ARG A 441 -4.20 -7.61 14.52
N SER A 442 -5.46 -7.82 14.21
CA SER A 442 -6.48 -8.23 15.19
C SER A 442 -6.56 -9.74 15.38
N PHE A 443 -6.41 -10.50 14.31
CA PHE A 443 -6.67 -11.94 14.29
C PHE A 443 -5.43 -12.81 14.14
N LEU A 444 -4.35 -12.28 13.56
CA LEU A 444 -3.14 -13.06 13.34
C LEU A 444 -2.42 -13.35 14.66
N LYS A 445 -2.16 -14.62 14.92
CA LYS A 445 -1.27 -15.06 15.98
C LYS A 445 0.12 -15.20 15.37
N TYR A 446 1.06 -14.38 15.82
CA TYR A 446 2.43 -14.42 15.31
C TYR A 446 3.46 -14.44 16.44
N GLU A 447 4.63 -14.98 16.13
CA GLU A 447 5.79 -15.00 17.00
C GLU A 447 6.87 -14.09 16.41
N GLY A 448 7.22 -13.06 17.14
CA GLY A 448 8.38 -12.21 16.80
C GLY A 448 9.63 -12.64 17.57
N THR A 449 10.76 -12.74 16.88
CA THR A 449 12.08 -12.96 17.49
C THR A 449 13.03 -11.83 17.06
N GLU A 450 14.25 -11.83 17.56
CA GLU A 450 15.27 -10.88 17.10
C GLU A 450 15.59 -11.05 15.59
N GLN A 451 15.43 -12.27 15.07
CA GLN A 451 15.79 -12.62 13.69
C GLN A 451 14.58 -12.75 12.77
N ILE A 452 13.39 -13.08 13.27
CA ILE A 452 12.17 -13.20 12.49
C ILE A 452 11.25 -12.04 12.86
N ALA A 453 11.03 -11.14 11.91
CA ALA A 453 10.12 -10.00 12.08
C ALA A 453 8.65 -10.45 12.09
N PRO A 454 7.73 -9.67 12.71
CA PRO A 454 6.31 -9.86 12.49
C PRO A 454 5.97 -9.91 11.00
N PRO A 455 4.91 -10.61 10.56
CA PRO A 455 4.63 -10.78 9.14
C PRO A 455 4.05 -9.52 8.49
N LEU A 456 4.36 -9.33 7.20
CA LEU A 456 3.61 -8.47 6.31
C LEU A 456 2.47 -9.29 5.70
N VAL A 457 1.23 -8.85 5.86
CA VAL A 457 0.06 -9.46 5.23
C VAL A 457 -0.56 -8.44 4.27
N THR A 458 -0.64 -8.77 2.99
CA THR A 458 -1.17 -7.85 1.99
C THR A 458 -1.64 -8.58 0.73
N ASP A 459 -2.19 -7.82 -0.23
CA ASP A 459 -2.62 -8.34 -1.53
C ASP A 459 -1.64 -7.99 -2.66
N VAL A 460 -1.89 -8.54 -3.84
CA VAL A 460 -1.07 -8.29 -5.04
C VAL A 460 -1.11 -6.82 -5.48
N PHE A 461 -2.20 -6.10 -5.20
CA PHE A 461 -2.37 -4.69 -5.58
C PHE A 461 -1.43 -3.79 -4.79
N PHE A 462 -1.38 -3.96 -3.48
CA PHE A 462 -0.45 -3.21 -2.66
C PHE A 462 1.01 -3.63 -2.89
N LEU A 463 1.28 -4.93 -3.11
CA LEU A 463 2.63 -5.39 -3.47
C LEU A 463 3.16 -4.70 -4.73
N ASP A 464 2.32 -4.52 -5.74
CA ASP A 464 2.66 -3.80 -6.97
C ASP A 464 3.07 -2.35 -6.67
N VAL A 465 2.23 -1.61 -5.93
CA VAL A 465 2.51 -0.21 -5.55
C VAL A 465 3.75 -0.12 -4.66
N LEU A 466 3.92 -1.07 -3.75
CA LEU A 466 5.09 -1.13 -2.88
C LEU A 466 6.38 -1.26 -3.70
N CYS A 467 6.42 -2.18 -4.67
CA CYS A 467 7.57 -2.39 -5.55
C CYS A 467 7.77 -1.24 -6.55
N GLU A 468 6.69 -0.58 -6.99
CA GLU A 468 6.74 0.60 -7.87
C GLU A 468 7.49 1.77 -7.23
N PHE A 469 7.22 2.08 -5.95
CA PHE A 469 7.85 3.18 -5.24
C PHE A 469 9.14 2.79 -4.53
N LEU A 470 9.20 1.62 -3.95
CA LEU A 470 10.38 1.10 -3.25
C LEU A 470 11.21 0.21 -4.19
N HIS A 471 11.58 0.76 -5.32
CA HIS A 471 12.17 0.11 -6.49
C HIS A 471 13.62 -0.35 -6.32
N SER A 472 14.16 -0.31 -5.07
CA SER A 472 15.49 -0.82 -4.78
C SER A 472 15.54 -1.64 -3.48
N PRO A 473 16.49 -2.58 -3.34
CA PRO A 473 16.56 -3.47 -2.19
C PRO A 473 16.56 -2.75 -0.84
N LEU A 474 17.36 -1.69 -0.68
CA LEU A 474 17.45 -0.96 0.58
C LEU A 474 16.17 -0.20 0.90
N LEU A 475 15.49 0.37 -0.10
CA LEU A 475 14.21 1.06 0.10
C LEU A 475 13.15 0.09 0.62
N LEU A 476 13.01 -1.07 -0.04
CA LEU A 476 12.00 -2.07 0.35
C LEU A 476 12.31 -2.67 1.73
N ILE A 477 13.56 -3.06 1.98
CA ILE A 477 13.98 -3.57 3.30
C ILE A 477 13.79 -2.50 4.38
N SER A 478 14.04 -1.22 4.10
CA SER A 478 13.80 -0.13 5.06
C SER A 478 12.32 -0.04 5.45
N TYR A 479 11.42 -0.14 4.47
CA TYR A 479 9.98 -0.18 4.73
C TYR A 479 9.61 -1.39 5.61
N LEU A 480 9.98 -2.60 5.20
CA LEU A 480 9.69 -3.82 5.94
C LEU A 480 10.21 -3.75 7.39
N ASN A 481 11.47 -3.36 7.58
CA ASN A 481 12.08 -3.24 8.90
C ASN A 481 11.31 -2.27 9.80
N ARG A 482 10.94 -1.09 9.29
CA ARG A 482 10.27 -0.07 10.09
C ARG A 482 8.77 -0.37 10.26
N ARG A 483 8.09 -0.78 9.19
CA ARG A 483 6.65 -1.09 9.21
C ARG A 483 6.34 -2.20 10.23
N LEU A 484 7.17 -3.25 10.23
CA LEU A 484 6.96 -4.39 11.10
C LEU A 484 7.40 -4.10 12.54
N ARG A 485 8.45 -3.29 12.75
CA ARG A 485 8.86 -2.84 14.08
C ARG A 485 7.81 -1.95 14.76
N TYR A 486 7.15 -1.07 14.00
CA TYR A 486 6.14 -0.15 14.51
C TYR A 486 4.70 -0.61 14.23
N MET A 487 4.51 -1.90 13.99
CA MET A 487 3.22 -2.50 13.66
C MET A 487 2.12 -2.13 14.67
N GLU A 488 2.44 -2.10 15.96
CA GLU A 488 1.48 -1.77 17.04
C GLU A 488 1.28 -0.26 17.24
N GLN A 489 2.18 0.56 16.76
CA GLN A 489 2.17 2.01 16.99
C GLN A 489 1.59 2.82 15.82
N VAL A 490 1.64 2.28 14.61
CA VAL A 490 1.08 2.92 13.41
C VAL A 490 -0.23 2.26 13.04
N ILE A 491 -1.34 2.96 13.25
CA ILE A 491 -2.70 2.46 13.00
C ILE A 491 -3.27 3.16 11.77
N SER A 492 -3.69 2.38 10.79
CA SER A 492 -4.42 2.83 9.60
C SER A 492 -5.31 1.71 9.09
N SER A 493 -6.47 2.05 8.54
CA SER A 493 -7.34 1.14 7.79
C SER A 493 -6.79 0.83 6.40
N ASN A 494 -5.94 1.73 5.86
CA ASN A 494 -5.40 1.69 4.51
C ASN A 494 -3.86 1.65 4.51
N GLU A 495 -3.28 0.61 3.93
CA GLU A 495 -1.82 0.46 3.88
C GLU A 495 -1.14 1.48 2.94
N PHE A 496 -1.87 2.09 1.99
CA PHE A 496 -1.36 3.21 1.20
C PHE A 496 -1.03 4.41 2.07
N ALA A 497 -1.84 4.70 3.09
CA ALA A 497 -1.54 5.76 4.05
C ALA A 497 -0.26 5.46 4.84
N VAL A 498 -0.01 4.19 5.20
CA VAL A 498 1.23 3.76 5.87
C VAL A 498 2.44 3.95 4.95
N LEU A 499 2.33 3.54 3.68
CA LEU A 499 3.37 3.76 2.68
C LEU A 499 3.60 5.26 2.43
N GLY A 500 2.54 6.05 2.32
CA GLY A 500 2.62 7.52 2.18
C GLY A 500 3.36 8.17 3.35
N TYR A 501 3.07 7.72 4.56
CA TYR A 501 3.79 8.17 5.75
C TYR A 501 5.26 7.74 5.75
N HIS A 502 5.55 6.52 5.27
CA HIS A 502 6.93 6.08 5.07
C HIS A 502 7.68 6.97 4.06
N LEU A 503 7.10 7.20 2.91
CA LEU A 503 7.72 8.03 1.87
C LEU A 503 7.93 9.47 2.32
N ARG A 504 7.00 10.05 3.08
CA ARG A 504 7.12 11.40 3.63
C ARG A 504 8.08 11.49 4.81
N ARG A 505 8.01 10.53 5.76
CA ARG A 505 8.63 10.63 7.10
C ARG A 505 9.36 9.38 7.57
N ASN A 506 9.62 8.43 6.66
CA ASN A 506 10.33 7.18 6.96
C ASN A 506 9.73 6.44 8.17
N LEU A 507 8.40 6.40 8.31
CA LEU A 507 7.68 5.80 9.45
C LEU A 507 8.28 6.23 10.80
N TRP A 508 8.55 7.51 10.97
CA TRP A 508 9.06 8.03 12.22
C TRP A 508 7.97 8.03 13.29
N VAL A 509 8.20 7.30 14.38
CA VAL A 509 7.33 7.23 15.55
C VAL A 509 8.19 7.47 16.78
N GLU A 510 7.72 8.31 17.70
CA GLU A 510 8.36 8.48 19.00
C GLU A 510 8.02 7.31 19.92
N ASP A 511 8.98 6.86 20.74
CA ASP A 511 8.94 5.58 21.49
C ASP A 511 7.70 5.31 22.37
N SER A 512 6.86 6.29 22.63
CA SER A 512 5.65 6.14 23.46
C SER A 512 4.36 6.60 22.77
N GLN A 513 4.39 6.89 21.47
CA GLN A 513 3.25 7.44 20.74
C GLN A 513 2.61 6.40 19.83
N THR A 514 1.28 6.41 19.81
CA THR A 514 0.50 5.75 18.75
C THR A 514 0.11 6.82 17.72
N VAL A 515 0.34 6.51 16.45
CA VAL A 515 0.06 7.41 15.33
C VAL A 515 -1.12 6.83 14.55
N TYR A 516 -2.19 7.59 14.46
CA TYR A 516 -3.34 7.28 13.61
C TYR A 516 -3.18 8.01 12.29
N LEU A 517 -3.22 7.27 11.19
CA LEU A 517 -3.07 7.80 9.85
C LEU A 517 -4.43 7.85 9.16
N HIS A 518 -4.75 9.00 8.60
CA HIS A 518 -5.89 9.18 7.70
C HIS A 518 -5.51 8.90 6.25
N ASP A 519 -6.47 8.55 5.43
CA ASP A 519 -6.25 8.10 4.04
C ASP A 519 -5.71 9.24 3.15
N ASP A 520 -5.96 10.51 3.47
CA ASP A 520 -5.43 11.69 2.76
C ASP A 520 -3.89 11.73 2.70
N ILE A 521 -3.20 11.00 3.58
CA ILE A 521 -1.74 10.85 3.55
C ILE A 521 -1.29 10.10 2.29
N ALA A 522 -2.15 9.27 1.69
CA ALA A 522 -1.88 8.54 0.45
C ALA A 522 -1.90 9.43 -0.81
N THR A 523 -2.43 10.65 -0.73
CA THR A 523 -2.63 11.56 -1.90
C THR A 523 -1.40 11.70 -2.80
N ASP A 524 -0.19 11.77 -2.24
CA ASP A 524 1.03 11.86 -3.07
C ASP A 524 1.30 10.56 -3.85
N ILE A 525 0.88 9.41 -3.31
CA ILE A 525 0.95 8.10 -4.00
C ILE A 525 -0.07 8.08 -5.12
N ASP A 526 -1.31 8.52 -4.86
CA ASP A 526 -2.39 8.56 -5.85
C ASP A 526 -1.98 9.41 -7.06
N ILE A 527 -1.48 10.63 -6.83
CA ILE A 527 -0.96 11.49 -7.88
C ILE A 527 0.14 10.79 -8.69
N ALA A 528 1.10 10.20 -8.00
CA ALA A 528 2.23 9.58 -8.68
C ALA A 528 1.83 8.34 -9.49
N MET A 529 0.92 7.51 -8.97
CA MET A 529 0.38 6.34 -9.70
C MET A 529 -0.43 6.77 -10.92
N LEU A 530 -1.34 7.71 -10.76
CA LEU A 530 -2.12 8.28 -11.88
C LEU A 530 -1.21 8.90 -12.94
N SER A 531 -0.15 9.59 -12.52
CA SER A 531 0.79 10.21 -13.46
C SER A 531 1.65 9.18 -14.19
N ARG A 532 2.11 8.13 -13.53
CA ARG A 532 2.98 7.09 -14.11
C ARG A 532 2.21 6.11 -15.00
N ARG A 533 1.04 5.64 -14.52
CA ARG A 533 0.33 4.52 -15.11
C ARG A 533 -0.85 4.97 -15.99
N ALA A 534 -1.56 6.03 -15.61
CA ALA A 534 -2.66 6.58 -16.39
C ALA A 534 -2.25 7.79 -17.27
N GLY A 535 -1.00 8.25 -17.20
CA GLY A 535 -0.49 9.36 -18.02
C GLY A 535 -1.08 10.73 -17.67
N LEU A 536 -1.72 10.88 -16.51
CA LEU A 536 -2.28 12.15 -16.09
C LEU A 536 -1.17 13.14 -15.67
N PRO A 537 -1.38 14.45 -15.88
CA PRO A 537 -0.36 15.44 -15.59
C PRO A 537 -0.19 15.63 -14.07
N GLY A 538 0.94 15.22 -13.51
CA GLY A 538 1.21 15.31 -12.07
C GLY A 538 2.65 14.98 -11.71
N ALA A 539 2.94 14.96 -10.41
CA ALA A 539 4.24 14.53 -9.89
C ALA A 539 4.38 13.01 -9.99
N THR A 540 5.42 12.53 -10.64
CA THR A 540 5.71 11.09 -10.77
C THR A 540 6.49 10.51 -9.59
N ILE A 541 7.01 11.36 -8.70
CA ILE A 541 7.80 10.97 -7.52
C ILE A 541 7.19 11.64 -6.29
N PRO A 542 6.68 10.87 -5.31
CA PRO A 542 6.22 11.43 -4.05
C PRO A 542 7.34 12.20 -3.33
N PRO A 543 7.04 13.36 -2.72
CA PRO A 543 8.03 14.14 -1.99
C PRO A 543 8.44 13.43 -0.68
N GLY A 544 9.71 13.62 -0.28
CA GLY A 544 10.23 13.10 0.98
C GLY A 544 11.42 12.16 0.79
N LEU A 545 11.33 10.92 1.21
CA LEU A 545 12.44 9.96 1.18
C LEU A 545 13.05 9.81 -0.22
N LEU A 546 12.21 9.60 -1.24
CA LEU A 546 12.67 9.35 -2.61
C LEU A 546 13.36 10.57 -3.24
N THR A 547 12.92 11.79 -2.93
CA THR A 547 13.52 13.01 -3.46
C THR A 547 14.78 13.45 -2.72
N LYS A 548 14.93 13.05 -1.44
CA LYS A 548 16.05 13.49 -0.59
C LYS A 548 17.28 12.60 -0.68
N VAL A 549 17.08 11.29 -0.73
CA VAL A 549 18.15 10.31 -0.58
C VAL A 549 18.47 9.59 -1.90
N ALA A 550 17.47 9.35 -2.72
CA ALA A 550 17.59 8.56 -3.94
C ALA A 550 18.11 9.34 -5.16
N THR A 551 18.68 10.55 -5.00
CA THR A 551 19.25 11.32 -6.11
C THR A 551 20.51 10.63 -6.64
N PRO A 552 20.48 9.98 -7.82
CA PRO A 552 21.57 9.13 -8.30
C PRO A 552 22.92 9.83 -8.44
N ASP A 553 22.91 11.12 -8.73
CA ASP A 553 24.12 11.88 -9.02
C ASP A 553 24.88 12.36 -7.77
N LEU A 554 24.27 12.18 -6.60
CA LEU A 554 24.92 12.54 -5.35
C LEU A 554 25.81 11.40 -4.82
N PRO A 555 26.93 11.72 -4.10
CA PRO A 555 27.79 10.71 -3.52
C PRO A 555 27.07 9.63 -2.70
N ILE A 556 26.09 10.03 -1.89
CA ILE A 556 25.32 9.09 -1.08
C ILE A 556 24.46 8.18 -1.98
N GLY A 557 23.84 8.70 -3.04
CA GLY A 557 23.09 7.87 -3.99
C GLY A 557 23.98 6.83 -4.68
N LYS A 558 25.23 7.23 -5.02
CA LYS A 558 26.22 6.28 -5.54
C LYS A 558 26.59 5.20 -4.53
N ILE A 559 26.83 5.58 -3.27
CA ILE A 559 27.15 4.63 -2.19
C ILE A 559 25.97 3.66 -1.95
N LEU A 560 24.74 4.14 -1.93
CA LEU A 560 23.57 3.27 -1.77
C LEU A 560 23.49 2.22 -2.88
N ARG A 561 23.67 2.61 -4.14
CA ARG A 561 23.70 1.66 -5.26
C ARG A 561 24.84 0.64 -5.14
N GLU A 562 26.03 1.07 -4.70
CA GLU A 562 27.15 0.15 -4.47
C GLU A 562 26.87 -0.84 -3.33
N ILE A 563 26.21 -0.39 -2.25
CA ILE A 563 25.77 -1.27 -1.16
C ILE A 563 24.75 -2.30 -1.69
N GLU A 564 23.80 -1.86 -2.48
CA GLU A 564 22.78 -2.73 -3.09
C GLU A 564 23.39 -3.74 -4.07
N HIS A 565 24.35 -3.30 -4.87
CA HIS A 565 25.04 -4.18 -5.80
C HIS A 565 25.89 -5.24 -5.08
N GLN A 566 26.72 -4.83 -4.12
CA GLN A 566 27.62 -5.71 -3.39
C GLN A 566 26.89 -6.57 -2.34
N ALA A 567 25.80 -6.08 -1.77
CA ALA A 567 24.99 -6.72 -0.73
C ALA A 567 25.80 -7.27 0.45
N LEU A 568 26.88 -6.56 0.83
CA LEU A 568 27.74 -6.99 1.95
C LEU A 568 27.02 -6.83 3.28
N PRO A 569 26.90 -7.89 4.11
CA PRO A 569 26.22 -7.85 5.41
C PRO A 569 26.73 -6.75 6.36
N SER A 570 28.01 -6.40 6.25
CA SER A 570 28.64 -5.40 7.11
C SER A 570 28.12 -3.97 6.91
N ILE A 571 27.51 -3.66 5.76
CA ILE A 571 27.13 -2.30 5.39
C ILE A 571 25.64 -2.14 5.01
N ILE A 572 24.85 -3.20 4.95
CA ILE A 572 23.40 -3.10 4.73
C ILE A 572 22.75 -2.21 5.79
N ASP A 573 23.06 -2.43 7.07
CA ASP A 573 22.55 -1.60 8.17
C ASP A 573 22.95 -0.13 8.04
N PHE A 574 24.10 0.17 7.44
CA PHE A 574 24.48 1.55 7.15
C PHE A 574 23.61 2.16 6.06
N GLY A 575 23.28 1.39 5.01
CA GLY A 575 22.33 1.81 3.98
C GLY A 575 20.96 2.17 4.59
N LEU A 576 20.45 1.33 5.50
CA LEU A 576 19.21 1.61 6.22
C LEU A 576 19.33 2.84 7.15
N LEU A 577 20.48 3.05 7.77
CA LEU A 577 20.75 4.21 8.64
C LEU A 577 20.71 5.53 7.84
N ILE A 578 21.20 5.54 6.60
CA ILE A 578 21.19 6.74 5.73
C ILE A 578 19.78 7.30 5.58
N PHE A 579 18.76 6.44 5.46
CA PHE A 579 17.37 6.87 5.31
C PHE A 579 16.81 7.58 6.55
N THR A 580 17.49 7.48 7.69
CA THR A 580 17.11 8.17 8.92
C THR A 580 17.77 9.55 9.06
N PHE A 581 18.71 9.91 8.21
CA PHE A 581 19.45 11.18 8.32
C PHE A 581 18.63 12.38 7.88
N SER A 582 18.86 13.50 8.54
CA SER A 582 18.29 14.77 8.12
C SER A 582 18.89 15.23 6.78
N GLU A 583 18.17 16.08 6.06
CA GLU A 583 18.64 16.67 4.79
C GLU A 583 19.97 17.39 4.97
N GLU A 584 20.15 18.08 6.10
CA GLU A 584 21.41 18.74 6.44
C GLU A 584 22.55 17.73 6.62
N THR A 585 22.30 16.61 7.31
CA THR A 585 23.30 15.53 7.49
C THR A 585 23.68 14.89 6.16
N ILE A 586 22.70 14.64 5.28
CA ILE A 586 22.94 14.11 3.92
C ILE A 586 23.79 15.10 3.09
N LYS A 587 23.51 16.39 3.18
CA LYS A 587 24.31 17.42 2.51
C LYS A 587 25.74 17.47 3.02
N GLN A 588 25.93 17.40 4.34
CA GLN A 588 27.25 17.34 4.97
C GLN A 588 28.02 16.08 4.54
N LEU A 589 27.36 14.90 4.50
CA LEU A 589 27.95 13.65 3.99
C LEU A 589 28.41 13.80 2.54
N ASN A 590 27.53 14.28 1.67
CA ASN A 590 27.86 14.47 0.25
C ASN A 590 29.07 15.38 0.05
N ASN A 591 29.15 16.51 0.78
CA ASN A 591 30.28 17.44 0.72
C ASN A 591 31.56 16.82 1.30
N GLY A 592 31.44 16.10 2.43
CA GLY A 592 32.54 15.40 3.06
C GLY A 592 33.17 14.34 2.16
N ILE A 593 32.33 13.50 1.52
CA ILE A 593 32.78 12.45 0.60
C ILE A 593 33.52 13.06 -0.59
N LYS A 594 32.92 14.06 -1.26
CA LYS A 594 33.57 14.76 -2.39
C LYS A 594 34.94 15.28 -1.99
N ARG A 595 35.04 15.94 -0.81
CA ARG A 595 36.27 16.54 -0.32
C ARG A 595 37.37 15.49 -0.10
N ILE A 596 37.09 14.41 0.64
CA ILE A 596 38.11 13.41 0.98
C ILE A 596 38.56 12.61 -0.24
N CYS A 597 37.66 12.26 -1.16
CA CYS A 597 38.02 11.54 -2.38
C CYS A 597 38.87 12.40 -3.31
N THR A 598 38.56 13.70 -3.44
CA THR A 598 39.39 14.66 -4.21
C THR A 598 40.77 14.81 -3.61
N LEU A 599 40.88 14.90 -2.27
CA LEU A 599 42.18 15.04 -1.58
C LEU A 599 43.03 13.77 -1.79
N THR A 600 42.46 12.56 -1.63
CA THR A 600 43.14 11.29 -1.85
C THR A 600 43.70 11.19 -3.28
N ALA A 601 42.91 11.53 -4.29
CA ALA A 601 43.37 11.54 -5.68
C ALA A 601 44.50 12.56 -5.94
N ARG A 602 44.51 13.70 -5.22
CA ARG A 602 45.49 14.77 -5.40
C ARG A 602 46.83 14.45 -4.79
N ASP A 603 46.88 13.92 -3.56
CA ASP A 603 48.12 13.79 -2.77
C ASP A 603 48.52 12.31 -2.52
N GLY A 604 47.70 11.32 -2.95
CA GLY A 604 47.98 9.90 -2.73
C GLY A 604 47.92 9.45 -1.27
N ARG A 605 47.43 10.31 -0.36
CA ARG A 605 47.31 10.00 1.05
C ARG A 605 45.88 9.59 1.41
N GLN A 606 45.74 8.91 2.53
CA GLN A 606 44.42 8.61 3.09
C GLN A 606 43.80 9.84 3.72
N HIS A 607 42.49 9.99 3.51
CA HIS A 607 41.70 11.04 4.14
C HIS A 607 40.39 10.46 4.67
N ASP A 608 39.88 11.03 5.75
CA ASP A 608 38.66 10.58 6.36
C ASP A 608 37.90 11.68 7.09
N PHE A 609 36.64 11.45 7.35
CA PHE A 609 35.83 12.21 8.29
C PHE A 609 34.87 11.31 9.03
N THR A 610 34.30 11.82 10.11
CA THR A 610 33.43 11.06 11.02
C THR A 610 32.20 11.86 11.36
N ILE A 611 31.06 11.17 11.42
CA ILE A 611 29.80 11.68 11.95
C ILE A 611 29.39 10.79 13.12
N ALA A 612 29.05 11.40 14.26
CA ALA A 612 28.50 10.71 15.41
C ALA A 612 27.02 11.08 15.59
N ILE A 613 26.16 10.08 15.85
CA ILE A 613 24.73 10.23 15.98
C ILE A 613 24.27 9.33 17.13
N ALA A 614 23.80 9.90 18.24
CA ALA A 614 23.10 9.20 19.32
C ALA A 614 23.58 7.75 19.58
N GLY A 615 24.82 7.57 20.02
CA GLY A 615 25.39 6.24 20.35
C GLY A 615 25.83 5.39 19.15
N THR A 616 25.69 5.92 17.93
CA THR A 616 26.18 5.30 16.68
C THR A 616 27.09 6.29 15.96
N GLY A 617 28.08 5.80 15.22
CA GLY A 617 28.93 6.66 14.43
C GLY A 617 29.30 6.06 13.07
N VAL A 618 29.76 6.92 12.18
CA VAL A 618 30.18 6.57 10.83
C VAL A 618 31.52 7.19 10.53
N THR A 619 32.49 6.41 10.07
CA THR A 619 33.74 6.88 9.48
C THR A 619 33.75 6.60 7.99
N ILE A 620 33.86 7.64 7.19
CA ILE A 620 34.11 7.55 5.75
C ILE A 620 35.60 7.77 5.50
N HIS A 621 36.24 6.78 4.86
CA HIS A 621 37.69 6.74 4.67
C HIS A 621 38.03 6.54 3.20
N SER A 622 38.71 7.49 2.59
CA SER A 622 39.19 7.38 1.21
C SER A 622 40.67 6.98 1.22
N ASN A 623 40.99 5.85 0.55
CA ASN A 623 42.33 5.29 0.56
C ASN A 623 42.55 4.37 -0.63
N ASP A 624 43.60 4.60 -1.44
CA ASP A 624 43.93 3.84 -2.64
C ASP A 624 45.00 2.76 -2.41
N ALA A 625 45.52 2.61 -1.16
CA ALA A 625 46.43 1.53 -0.83
C ALA A 625 45.79 0.14 -1.11
N PRO A 626 46.59 -0.94 -1.18
CA PRO A 626 46.07 -2.30 -1.32
C PRO A 626 44.95 -2.58 -0.30
N LEU A 627 43.92 -3.31 -0.74
CA LEU A 627 42.65 -3.46 -0.02
C LEU A 627 42.83 -3.91 1.44
N GLU A 628 43.71 -4.88 1.68
CA GLU A 628 43.99 -5.40 3.01
C GLU A 628 44.53 -4.29 3.93
N ILE A 629 45.53 -3.51 3.46
CA ILE A 629 46.12 -2.41 4.21
C ILE A 629 45.12 -1.32 4.50
N ALA A 630 44.36 -0.93 3.48
CA ALA A 630 43.33 0.12 3.59
C ALA A 630 42.22 -0.29 4.56
N THR A 631 41.77 -1.55 4.52
CA THR A 631 40.76 -2.09 5.45
C THR A 631 41.27 -2.15 6.88
N LYS A 632 42.51 -2.54 7.10
CA LYS A 632 43.16 -2.55 8.46
C LYS A 632 43.22 -1.13 9.03
N ARG A 633 43.60 -0.15 8.21
CA ARG A 633 43.63 1.27 8.61
C ARG A 633 42.23 1.79 8.94
N LEU A 634 41.21 1.53 8.06
CA LEU A 634 39.83 1.87 8.34
C LEU A 634 39.36 1.30 9.68
N ARG A 635 39.62 0.01 9.95
CA ARG A 635 39.26 -0.63 11.22
C ARG A 635 39.88 0.08 12.42
N GLY A 636 41.17 0.37 12.36
CA GLY A 636 41.85 1.09 13.43
C GLY A 636 41.30 2.47 13.71
N HIS A 637 40.92 3.21 12.64
CA HIS A 637 40.23 4.51 12.76
C HIS A 637 38.83 4.36 13.39
N CYS A 638 38.04 3.38 12.95
CA CYS A 638 36.72 3.13 13.51
C CYS A 638 36.74 2.74 14.98
N GLU A 639 37.67 1.87 15.38
CA GLU A 639 37.83 1.44 16.78
C GLU A 639 38.13 2.62 17.72
N ILE A 640 39.09 3.46 17.36
CA ILE A 640 39.47 4.62 18.17
C ILE A 640 38.32 5.62 18.28
N ARG A 641 37.63 5.90 17.17
CA ARG A 641 36.53 6.88 17.15
C ARG A 641 35.29 6.36 17.87
N LYS A 642 34.95 5.07 17.67
CA LYS A 642 33.90 4.40 18.43
C LYS A 642 34.16 4.54 19.94
N TYR A 643 35.39 4.27 20.37
CA TYR A 643 35.82 4.39 21.76
C TYR A 643 35.70 5.83 22.25
N ALA A 644 36.26 6.79 21.52
CA ALA A 644 36.24 8.22 21.88
C ALA A 644 34.81 8.77 22.05
N CYS A 645 33.87 8.29 21.23
CA CYS A 645 32.47 8.69 21.30
C CYS A 645 31.62 7.85 22.27
N LYS A 646 32.23 6.88 22.96
CA LYS A 646 31.53 5.91 23.83
C LYS A 646 30.34 5.25 23.14
N ALA A 647 30.47 5.01 21.82
CA ALA A 647 29.38 4.47 20.99
C ALA A 647 29.34 2.94 21.10
N ASN A 648 28.13 2.38 21.01
CA ASN A 648 27.92 0.92 20.97
C ASN A 648 28.04 0.36 19.56
N LYS A 649 27.71 1.17 18.55
CA LYS A 649 27.71 0.77 17.13
C LYS A 649 28.49 1.76 16.28
N TRP A 650 29.27 1.25 15.31
CA TRP A 650 30.09 2.06 14.42
C TRP A 650 30.20 1.46 13.04
N PHE A 651 30.03 2.31 12.02
CA PHE A 651 30.20 1.92 10.63
C PHE A 651 31.47 2.53 10.05
N GLY A 652 32.14 1.78 9.18
CA GLY A 652 33.26 2.25 8.40
C GLY A 652 33.04 1.99 6.92
N LEU A 653 33.25 2.98 6.07
CA LEU A 653 33.22 2.84 4.62
C LEU A 653 34.59 3.17 4.06
N LEU A 654 35.12 2.28 3.20
CA LEU A 654 36.34 2.46 2.46
C LEU A 654 36.00 2.86 1.01
N LEU A 655 36.42 4.05 0.60
CA LEU A 655 36.20 4.58 -0.74
C LEU A 655 37.56 4.68 -1.48
N SER A 656 37.52 4.57 -2.81
CA SER A 656 38.66 4.96 -3.65
C SER A 656 38.76 6.50 -3.75
N GLY A 657 39.90 7.02 -4.19
CA GLY A 657 40.07 8.44 -4.47
C GLY A 657 39.44 8.85 -5.80
N GLY A 658 39.24 10.17 -5.97
CA GLY A 658 38.78 10.78 -7.20
C GLY A 658 37.27 11.08 -7.28
N PRO A 659 36.85 11.78 -8.34
CA PRO A 659 35.45 12.12 -8.54
C PRO A 659 34.60 10.87 -8.81
N ASP A 660 35.16 9.85 -9.44
CA ASP A 660 34.53 8.59 -9.79
C ASP A 660 34.78 7.48 -8.73
N PHE A 661 34.93 7.90 -7.48
CA PHE A 661 35.17 6.98 -6.37
C PHE A 661 34.21 5.76 -6.41
N SER A 662 34.68 4.64 -5.87
CA SER A 662 33.87 3.43 -5.66
C SER A 662 33.95 2.98 -4.20
N LEU A 663 32.96 2.24 -3.75
CA LEU A 663 32.94 1.58 -2.45
C LEU A 663 33.82 0.32 -2.54
N ARG A 664 35.00 0.35 -1.88
CA ARG A 664 35.98 -0.72 -1.92
C ARG A 664 35.74 -1.79 -0.86
N ASN A 665 35.25 -1.37 0.31
CA ASN A 665 34.90 -2.26 1.43
C ASN A 665 34.07 -1.50 2.48
N GLY A 666 33.51 -2.26 3.42
CA GLY A 666 32.80 -1.71 4.57
C GLY A 666 32.89 -2.62 5.79
N LEU A 667 32.78 -2.03 6.97
CA LEU A 667 32.80 -2.78 8.23
C LEU A 667 31.75 -2.23 9.20
N ARG A 668 31.33 -3.11 10.11
CA ARG A 668 30.47 -2.81 11.25
C ARG A 668 31.16 -3.30 12.52
N LEU A 669 31.23 -2.41 13.54
CA LEU A 669 31.68 -2.73 14.89
C LEU A 669 30.46 -2.57 15.79
N GLU A 670 30.05 -3.66 16.43
CA GLU A 670 28.85 -3.69 17.28
C GLU A 670 29.19 -4.43 18.59
N PHE A 671 29.59 -3.66 19.59
CA PHE A 671 29.87 -4.10 20.93
C PHE A 671 29.77 -2.92 21.91
N ALA A 672 29.42 -3.21 23.16
CA ALA A 672 29.28 -2.19 24.19
C ALA A 672 30.58 -1.42 24.41
N TYR A 673 30.46 -0.14 24.83
CA TYR A 673 31.63 0.62 25.29
C TYR A 673 32.12 0.05 26.59
N GLU A 674 33.46 -0.25 26.64
CA GLU A 674 34.18 -0.63 27.84
C GLU A 674 35.42 0.23 27.98
N PRO A 675 35.68 0.84 29.16
CA PRO A 675 36.93 1.56 29.44
C PRO A 675 38.16 0.67 29.21
N SER A 676 39.20 1.19 28.54
CA SER A 676 40.40 0.44 28.22
C SER A 676 41.64 1.35 28.22
N GLU A 677 42.59 1.07 29.11
CA GLU A 677 43.87 1.81 29.18
C GLU A 677 44.61 1.78 27.83
N ILE A 678 44.51 0.68 27.08
CA ILE A 678 45.17 0.56 25.78
C ILE A 678 44.52 1.56 24.79
N MET A 679 43.20 1.66 24.81
CA MET A 679 42.48 2.60 23.95
C MET A 679 42.69 4.04 24.38
N ASP A 680 42.77 4.34 25.68
CA ASP A 680 43.10 5.66 26.20
C ASP A 680 44.50 6.13 25.73
N ARG A 681 45.50 5.23 25.79
CA ARG A 681 46.85 5.51 25.25
C ARG A 681 46.84 5.73 23.73
N ARG A 682 46.08 4.91 22.99
CA ARG A 682 45.94 5.07 21.54
C ARG A 682 45.26 6.39 21.18
N LEU A 683 44.21 6.79 21.91
CA LEU A 683 43.51 8.06 21.73
C LEU A 683 44.42 9.26 22.05
N ALA A 684 45.19 9.21 23.15
CA ALA A 684 46.12 10.25 23.52
C ALA A 684 47.29 10.43 22.53
N ALA A 685 47.67 9.36 21.83
CA ALA A 685 48.72 9.39 20.81
C ALA A 685 48.25 9.90 19.44
N MET A 686 46.94 10.22 19.25
CA MET A 686 46.45 10.80 18.00
C MET A 686 46.89 12.26 17.84
N PRO A 687 47.47 12.62 16.67
CA PRO A 687 48.02 13.99 16.46
C PRO A 687 46.94 15.07 16.43
N HIS A 688 45.69 14.74 16.19
CA HIS A 688 44.56 15.66 16.24
C HIS A 688 43.32 14.94 16.77
N ALA A 689 42.52 15.62 17.59
CA ALA A 689 41.20 15.14 17.96
C ALA A 689 40.35 14.89 16.70
N PRO A 690 39.59 13.81 16.63
CA PRO A 690 38.72 13.56 15.47
C PRO A 690 37.78 14.75 15.28
N THR A 691 37.70 15.30 14.05
CA THR A 691 36.70 16.31 13.71
C THR A 691 35.37 15.59 13.69
N LEU A 692 34.59 15.74 14.75
CA LEU A 692 33.26 15.20 14.88
C LEU A 692 32.29 16.19 14.23
N MET A 693 31.55 15.73 13.25
CA MET A 693 30.36 16.42 12.78
C MET A 693 29.17 15.88 13.56
N ASP A 694 28.39 16.74 14.18
CA ASP A 694 27.15 16.34 14.82
C ASP A 694 26.12 15.99 13.73
N GLY A 695 25.89 14.71 13.54
CA GLY A 695 24.83 14.22 12.67
C GLY A 695 23.48 14.39 13.36
N LYS A 696 22.52 14.95 12.65
CA LYS A 696 21.12 15.03 13.09
C LYS A 696 20.31 13.93 12.39
N ILE A 697 19.61 13.15 13.19
CA ILE A 697 18.53 12.29 12.69
C ILE A 697 17.40 13.21 12.25
N HIS A 698 16.65 12.82 11.23
CA HIS A 698 15.47 13.55 10.82
C HIS A 698 14.56 13.76 12.02
N ASP A 699 14.46 15.00 12.47
CA ASP A 699 13.32 15.45 13.23
C ASP A 699 12.20 15.71 12.20
N PHE A 700 11.37 14.69 11.98
CA PHE A 700 10.19 14.80 11.13
C PHE A 700 9.08 15.62 11.77
N SER A 701 9.23 16.08 13.00
CA SER A 701 8.37 17.11 13.59
C SER A 701 8.40 18.43 12.79
N GLY A 702 9.06 18.43 11.66
CA GLY A 702 9.28 19.37 10.53
C GLY A 702 8.47 20.65 10.40
N ARG A 703 7.92 21.11 11.49
CA ARG A 703 7.81 22.52 11.79
C ARG A 703 8.91 22.80 12.80
N ALA A 704 10.04 23.34 12.35
CA ALA A 704 10.68 24.33 13.19
C ALA A 704 9.51 25.12 13.79
N LYS A 705 9.19 24.91 15.04
CA LYS A 705 8.29 25.80 15.78
C LYS A 705 9.02 27.15 15.67
N LYS A 706 8.75 27.88 14.60
CA LYS A 706 8.96 29.32 14.60
C LYS A 706 8.24 29.69 15.87
N LYS A 707 9.00 30.04 16.91
CA LYS A 707 8.43 30.49 18.18
C LYS A 707 7.49 31.61 17.78
N VAL A 708 6.21 31.29 17.66
CA VAL A 708 5.19 32.26 17.31
C VAL A 708 5.21 33.24 18.46
N GLY A 709 5.66 34.45 18.21
CA GLY A 709 5.70 35.50 19.19
C GLY A 709 4.25 35.77 19.68
N ARG A 710 4.09 36.09 20.94
CA ARG A 710 2.75 36.38 21.53
C ARG A 710 1.91 37.36 20.69
N ASN A 711 2.56 38.22 19.91
CA ASN A 711 1.91 39.25 19.10
C ASN A 711 1.77 38.88 17.60
N ASP A 712 2.34 37.75 17.17
CA ASP A 712 2.25 37.30 15.79
C ASP A 712 0.83 36.82 15.44
N PRO A 713 0.45 36.78 14.16
CA PRO A 713 -0.80 36.19 13.72
C PRO A 713 -0.90 34.72 14.19
N CYS A 714 -2.08 34.32 14.66
CA CYS A 714 -2.29 32.96 15.15
C CYS A 714 -2.15 31.94 14.00
N PRO A 715 -1.38 30.86 14.17
CA PRO A 715 -1.22 29.85 13.14
C PRO A 715 -2.51 29.09 12.79
N CYS A 716 -3.58 29.21 13.58
CA CYS A 716 -4.89 28.62 13.29
C CYS A 716 -5.68 29.35 12.17
N GLY A 717 -5.12 30.43 11.57
CA GLY A 717 -5.79 31.18 10.52
C GLY A 717 -6.92 32.12 10.97
N SER A 718 -7.15 32.27 12.29
CA SER A 718 -8.23 33.12 12.85
C SER A 718 -8.06 34.63 12.62
N GLY A 719 -6.94 35.09 12.10
CA GLY A 719 -6.59 36.52 11.97
C GLY A 719 -6.31 37.23 13.31
N LYS A 720 -6.46 36.56 14.45
CA LYS A 720 -6.17 37.11 15.77
C LYS A 720 -4.71 36.94 16.15
N LYS A 721 -4.19 37.78 17.06
CA LYS A 721 -2.84 37.60 17.64
C LYS A 721 -2.80 36.32 18.46
N PHE A 722 -1.67 35.56 18.39
CA PHE A 722 -1.50 34.25 19.05
C PHE A 722 -1.88 34.27 20.53
N LYS A 723 -1.49 35.34 21.26
CA LYS A 723 -1.87 35.56 22.69
C LYS A 723 -3.37 35.75 22.96
N ARG A 724 -4.16 36.02 21.92
CA ARG A 724 -5.62 36.22 22.03
C ARG A 724 -6.42 35.12 21.35
N CYS A 725 -5.77 33.98 21.03
CA CYS A 725 -6.38 32.85 20.37
C CYS A 725 -5.88 31.53 20.95
N CYS A 726 -4.85 30.92 20.44
CA CYS A 726 -4.41 29.59 20.83
C CYS A 726 -3.35 29.56 21.97
N LEU A 727 -3.01 30.70 22.54
CA LEU A 727 -2.13 30.80 23.71
C LEU A 727 -2.90 30.92 25.03
N ILE A 728 -4.23 30.87 25.02
CA ILE A 728 -5.09 30.95 26.22
C ILE A 728 -5.25 29.55 26.78
#